data_6970717834d191d8f372736b5dc9a077
#
_entry.id   6970717834d191d8f372736b5dc9a077
#
_cell.length_a   1.000
_cell.length_b   1.000
_cell.length_c   1.000
_cell.angle_alpha   90.00
_cell.angle_beta   90.00
_cell.angle_gamma   90.00
#
_symmetry.space_group_name_H-M   'P 1'
#
loop_
_entity.id
_entity.type
_entity.pdbx_description
1 polymer ?
#
loop_
_entity_poly.entity_id
_entity_poly.type
_entity_poly.pdbx_seq_one_letter_code
_entity_poly.pdbx_strand_id
1 'polypeptide(L)'
;MADQVSSKVVELSWSIGKFLLKASGSGLLADAGETAGKAYKLVRSLIENSGSDVNNDVAEQINKVLTSKIRSMYGRPAVNKELLEVAATEVKLLLDQITDDDKLLVVAVKNPDSFSDLLRKLAYARQLEIEQEAESYFNELVDVVKKQYVKVAPRSSEFDKAALKDLFALNEQESTKLNQICELLEDTNKEVKNSNAKLDYVKKGIDVLSERLVADTASNVSVQKPLIFGRRPYVVESYYIEREEQVRLRNLINEDPRLRVVLVGMRGCGKSQLASDLAQWCEKQKWHLVAWINAVSKEQVQSGLIELAGRLGIETQGRNEESIIEQCFSHLESGEPSDRLIVFDNVEDINHLTKLVPRGDGLRVVVTTTNDCGWKNQSWESIKIGVFSREDSIKCLLRITDSKDLEAADAVAQKLGDLPLAIAQAGATACAEDFTLNEYLTCLDDYSSRDGYGNNEIIRPIDGDSYTDGAFDALFMAANVALNKLGDRWCEVGRRQLGGLALLAQSGVPTRWIAPLPDDNRRALTRLVNMSVVQQSVDKNVTMLHRLQAQVLRANWGKEKTATCEEAFDAAVEILGRTKYEQLPSNATDARRCEVRDLITQLNAIAIQDYSRLLFECEQVRSYLNRAFKYADNLGSVYEAVELDVAVAVVEDVLGADHPGTLTVLNNLAVAYYSAGRFGEAIELFEQVLAGQRVLGADHLDMLNTLNNLAGVYKSVGRFGEAIELFEQVLDERERVLGADHLDMLNTRDSLAVAYKSVGRFGEAIELFEQVLDERERVLGADHPDTLNTRNNLAGAYYSVGRFGEAIDAWEELLPDCQRVLGPDHPYTLTVRNNLALAYYSVGRFSEAIDAWEELLLDCQQVLGLEHPLTKRVEKNLEAAKRKMNQSTASSE
;
A
#
# COMPACT_ATOMS: atom_id res chain seq x y z
N MET A 1 -52.27 0.69 5.80
CA MET A 1 -50.88 0.32 6.06
C MET A 1 -49.91 0.86 4.95
N ALA A 2 -50.21 2.02 4.41
CA ALA A 2 -49.43 2.58 3.29
C ALA A 2 -48.67 3.89 3.63
N ASP A 3 -48.71 4.35 4.89
CA ASP A 3 -48.31 5.72 5.25
C ASP A 3 -47.10 5.84 6.22
N GLN A 4 -46.30 4.82 6.41
CA GLN A 4 -45.07 4.93 7.20
C GLN A 4 -43.87 4.46 6.43
N VAL A 5 -43.52 5.20 5.40
CA VAL A 5 -42.15 5.21 4.89
C VAL A 5 -41.33 6.05 5.88
N SER A 6 -40.24 5.49 6.45
CA SER A 6 -39.44 6.20 7.44
C SER A 6 -38.86 7.49 6.86
N SER A 7 -38.61 8.48 7.71
CA SER A 7 -38.00 9.76 7.29
C SER A 7 -36.66 9.56 6.54
N LYS A 8 -35.88 8.55 6.92
CA LYS A 8 -34.59 8.22 6.30
C LYS A 8 -34.68 7.76 4.85
N VAL A 9 -35.73 7.02 4.51
CA VAL A 9 -35.98 6.61 3.12
C VAL A 9 -36.41 7.80 2.26
N VAL A 10 -37.14 8.74 2.83
CA VAL A 10 -37.51 9.99 2.17
C VAL A 10 -36.28 10.85 1.95
N GLU A 11 -35.39 10.94 2.92
CA GLU A 11 -34.09 11.62 2.83
C GLU A 11 -33.19 11.02 1.77
N LEU A 12 -33.08 9.69 1.71
CA LEU A 12 -32.31 9.02 0.64
C LEU A 12 -32.88 9.33 -0.75
N SER A 13 -34.18 9.27 -0.90
CA SER A 13 -34.81 9.61 -2.19
C SER A 13 -34.54 11.05 -2.61
N TRP A 14 -34.41 11.96 -1.64
CA TRP A 14 -34.03 13.35 -1.86
C TRP A 14 -32.56 13.49 -2.30
N SER A 15 -31.64 12.83 -1.61
CA SER A 15 -30.21 12.85 -1.96
C SER A 15 -29.93 12.23 -3.33
N ILE A 16 -30.66 11.17 -3.69
CA ILE A 16 -30.60 10.60 -5.04
C ILE A 16 -31.10 11.63 -6.06
N GLY A 17 -32.22 12.31 -5.78
CA GLY A 17 -32.75 13.36 -6.65
C GLY A 17 -31.78 14.53 -6.84
N LYS A 18 -31.17 15.02 -5.75
CA LYS A 18 -30.16 16.08 -5.76
C LYS A 18 -28.94 15.68 -6.59
N PHE A 19 -28.42 14.47 -6.37
CA PHE A 19 -27.30 13.92 -7.13
C PHE A 19 -27.60 13.83 -8.63
N LEU A 20 -28.74 13.28 -9.01
CA LEU A 20 -29.13 13.13 -10.40
C LEU A 20 -29.37 14.47 -11.09
N LEU A 21 -29.93 15.46 -10.41
CA LEU A 21 -30.13 16.80 -10.91
C LEU A 21 -28.79 17.53 -11.14
N LYS A 22 -27.86 17.45 -10.18
CA LYS A 22 -26.52 18.03 -10.33
C LYS A 22 -25.74 17.31 -11.43
N ALA A 23 -25.82 15.98 -11.50
CA ALA A 23 -25.22 15.17 -12.56
C ALA A 23 -25.84 15.45 -13.96
N SER A 24 -27.05 15.99 -14.04
CA SER A 24 -27.70 16.38 -15.30
C SER A 24 -27.45 17.86 -15.70
N GLY A 25 -26.62 18.58 -14.97
CA GLY A 25 -26.24 19.98 -15.29
C GLY A 25 -27.24 21.06 -14.91
N SER A 26 -28.32 20.72 -14.19
CA SER A 26 -29.28 21.73 -13.71
C SER A 26 -28.81 22.35 -12.39
N GLY A 27 -28.04 23.45 -12.47
CA GLY A 27 -27.37 24.13 -11.36
C GLY A 27 -28.23 24.86 -10.33
N LEU A 28 -29.48 24.46 -10.07
CA LEU A 28 -30.48 25.27 -9.34
C LEU A 28 -30.66 24.91 -7.85
N LEU A 29 -29.79 24.18 -7.20
CA LEU A 29 -30.03 23.70 -5.81
C LEU A 29 -28.92 23.87 -4.79
N ALA A 30 -28.21 24.99 -4.83
CA ALA A 30 -27.11 25.22 -3.88
C ALA A 30 -27.54 25.59 -2.44
N ASP A 31 -28.81 25.98 -2.15
CA ASP A 31 -29.16 26.65 -0.89
C ASP A 31 -30.51 26.27 -0.24
N ALA A 32 -30.86 25.00 -0.12
CA ALA A 32 -32.08 24.66 0.62
C ALA A 32 -31.82 23.70 1.79
N GLY A 33 -31.43 24.24 2.92
CA GLY A 33 -31.48 23.57 4.22
C GLY A 33 -32.89 23.54 4.78
N GLU A 34 -33.76 22.58 4.41
CA GLU A 34 -35.06 22.44 5.07
C GLU A 34 -35.65 21.01 5.02
N THR A 35 -36.48 20.68 6.02
CA THR A 35 -37.05 19.38 6.32
C THR A 35 -37.70 18.64 5.14
N ALA A 36 -37.59 17.32 5.08
CA ALA A 36 -37.96 16.42 4.01
C ALA A 36 -39.33 16.62 3.34
N GLY A 37 -40.34 17.08 4.10
CA GLY A 37 -41.67 17.35 3.57
C GLY A 37 -41.78 18.66 2.74
N LYS A 38 -40.94 19.65 3.05
CA LYS A 38 -40.84 20.89 2.27
C LYS A 38 -39.99 20.71 1.03
N ALA A 39 -38.94 19.91 1.13
CA ALA A 39 -38.08 19.53 0.02
C ALA A 39 -38.84 18.80 -1.10
N TYR A 40 -39.75 17.89 -0.75
CA TYR A 40 -40.65 17.23 -1.74
C TYR A 40 -41.55 18.24 -2.47
N LYS A 41 -42.11 19.21 -1.77
CA LYS A 41 -42.91 20.28 -2.38
C LYS A 41 -42.07 21.23 -3.23
N LEU A 42 -40.85 21.50 -2.81
CA LEU A 42 -39.92 22.36 -3.54
C LEU A 42 -39.46 21.70 -4.84
N VAL A 43 -39.07 20.43 -4.82
CA VAL A 43 -38.74 19.67 -6.02
C VAL A 43 -39.88 19.62 -6.98
N ARG A 44 -41.10 19.39 -6.50
CA ARG A 44 -42.28 19.41 -7.31
C ARG A 44 -42.58 20.79 -7.94
N SER A 45 -42.40 21.90 -7.19
CA SER A 45 -42.56 23.26 -7.69
C SER A 45 -41.46 23.70 -8.67
N LEU A 46 -40.21 23.20 -8.47
CA LEU A 46 -39.08 23.46 -9.38
C LEU A 46 -39.26 22.67 -10.70
N ILE A 47 -39.75 21.45 -10.62
CA ILE A 47 -40.14 20.62 -11.77
C ILE A 47 -41.29 21.28 -12.56
N GLU A 48 -42.26 21.82 -11.86
CA GLU A 48 -43.44 22.50 -12.48
C GLU A 48 -43.09 23.88 -13.08
N ASN A 49 -41.99 24.54 -12.59
CA ASN A 49 -41.61 25.89 -13.06
C ASN A 49 -40.41 25.95 -14.02
N SER A 50 -39.68 24.83 -14.25
CA SER A 50 -38.62 24.75 -15.26
C SER A 50 -39.26 24.47 -16.63
N GLY A 51 -39.44 25.51 -17.44
CA GLY A 51 -40.09 25.43 -18.77
C GLY A 51 -39.32 24.66 -19.86
N SER A 52 -38.63 23.57 -19.53
CA SER A 52 -38.04 22.66 -20.51
C SER A 52 -38.63 21.25 -20.37
N ASP A 53 -39.41 20.84 -21.34
CA ASP A 53 -40.18 19.58 -21.39
C ASP A 53 -39.37 18.28 -21.22
N VAL A 54 -38.07 18.32 -21.43
CA VAL A 54 -37.21 17.10 -21.38
C VAL A 54 -36.74 16.74 -19.96
N ASN A 55 -36.57 17.71 -19.08
CA ASN A 55 -36.07 17.48 -17.69
C ASN A 55 -37.16 17.01 -16.72
N ASN A 56 -38.42 17.39 -16.95
CA ASN A 56 -39.54 17.06 -16.08
C ASN A 56 -39.92 15.56 -16.16
N ASP A 57 -39.89 14.97 -17.32
CA ASP A 57 -40.29 13.56 -17.55
C ASP A 57 -39.24 12.60 -16.92
N VAL A 58 -37.95 12.96 -17.00
CA VAL A 58 -36.84 12.15 -16.48
C VAL A 58 -36.82 12.15 -14.94
N ALA A 59 -36.98 13.30 -14.31
CA ALA A 59 -37.01 13.41 -12.85
C ALA A 59 -38.24 12.72 -12.26
N GLU A 60 -39.38 12.81 -12.90
CA GLU A 60 -40.63 12.13 -12.48
C GLU A 60 -40.53 10.63 -12.65
N GLN A 61 -39.96 10.14 -13.75
CA GLN A 61 -39.72 8.70 -13.97
C GLN A 61 -38.74 8.12 -12.94
N ILE A 62 -37.65 8.83 -12.66
CA ILE A 62 -36.62 8.43 -11.64
C ILE A 62 -37.31 8.33 -10.29
N ASN A 63 -38.04 9.35 -9.89
CA ASN A 63 -38.70 9.39 -8.56
C ASN A 63 -39.76 8.28 -8.43
N LYS A 64 -40.54 7.99 -9.49
CA LYS A 64 -41.48 6.87 -9.51
C LYS A 64 -40.80 5.52 -9.38
N VAL A 65 -39.70 5.29 -10.12
CA VAL A 65 -38.97 4.02 -10.09
C VAL A 65 -38.30 3.80 -8.73
N LEU A 66 -37.64 4.82 -8.19
CA LEU A 66 -36.96 4.75 -6.89
C LEU A 66 -37.96 4.54 -5.77
N THR A 67 -39.02 5.35 -5.70
CA THR A 67 -40.05 5.21 -4.68
C THR A 67 -40.75 3.85 -4.75
N SER A 68 -41.02 3.35 -5.94
CA SER A 68 -41.63 2.03 -6.14
C SER A 68 -40.67 0.91 -5.69
N LYS A 69 -39.39 1.00 -6.02
CA LYS A 69 -38.38 -0.01 -5.68
C LYS A 69 -38.12 -0.07 -4.18
N ILE A 70 -37.94 1.10 -3.54
CA ILE A 70 -37.72 1.20 -2.09
C ILE A 70 -38.95 0.74 -1.33
N ARG A 71 -40.17 1.09 -1.78
CA ARG A 71 -41.43 0.57 -1.22
C ARG A 71 -41.55 -0.94 -1.37
N SER A 72 -41.11 -1.49 -2.51
CA SER A 72 -41.04 -2.92 -2.76
C SER A 72 -40.08 -3.63 -1.81
N MET A 73 -38.92 -3.03 -1.52
CA MET A 73 -37.97 -3.56 -0.54
C MET A 73 -38.58 -3.55 0.87
N TYR A 74 -39.20 -2.45 1.28
CA TYR A 74 -39.88 -2.29 2.58
C TYR A 74 -41.04 -3.24 2.80
N GLY A 75 -41.71 -3.67 1.75
CA GLY A 75 -42.85 -4.57 1.76
C GLY A 75 -42.53 -6.06 1.77
N ARG A 76 -41.26 -6.46 1.68
CA ARG A 76 -40.84 -7.88 1.70
C ARG A 76 -41.06 -8.48 3.10
N PRO A 77 -41.60 -9.68 3.26
CA PRO A 77 -41.92 -10.27 4.55
C PRO A 77 -40.71 -10.53 5.46
N ALA A 78 -39.51 -10.66 4.87
CA ALA A 78 -38.26 -11.01 5.56
C ALA A 78 -37.31 -9.82 5.73
N VAL A 79 -37.74 -8.58 5.42
CA VAL A 79 -36.87 -7.42 5.50
C VAL A 79 -36.68 -6.93 6.93
N ASN A 80 -35.47 -6.85 7.38
CA ASN A 80 -35.12 -6.11 8.57
C ASN A 80 -35.13 -4.59 8.24
N LYS A 81 -36.12 -3.89 8.77
CA LYS A 81 -36.34 -2.47 8.46
C LYS A 81 -35.25 -1.56 9.01
N GLU A 82 -34.68 -1.92 10.16
CA GLU A 82 -33.61 -1.15 10.81
C GLU A 82 -32.33 -1.21 9.96
N LEU A 83 -31.97 -2.39 9.48
CA LEU A 83 -30.81 -2.58 8.59
C LEU A 83 -31.00 -1.91 7.23
N LEU A 84 -32.20 -1.91 6.67
CA LEU A 84 -32.50 -1.18 5.45
C LEU A 84 -32.39 0.34 5.64
N GLU A 85 -32.75 0.86 6.81
CA GLU A 85 -32.60 2.27 7.16
C GLU A 85 -31.13 2.68 7.35
N VAL A 86 -30.31 1.79 7.94
CA VAL A 86 -28.86 1.97 8.03
C VAL A 86 -28.27 2.05 6.63
N ALA A 87 -28.53 1.07 5.76
CA ALA A 87 -28.05 1.05 4.39
C ALA A 87 -28.50 2.30 3.59
N ALA A 88 -29.75 2.74 3.78
CA ALA A 88 -30.28 3.92 3.13
C ALA A 88 -29.57 5.21 3.59
N THR A 89 -29.25 5.30 4.89
CA THR A 89 -28.52 6.43 5.45
C THR A 89 -27.11 6.51 4.88
N GLU A 90 -26.43 5.36 4.73
CA GLU A 90 -25.08 5.31 4.20
C GLU A 90 -25.01 5.65 2.70
N VAL A 91 -25.91 5.12 1.90
CA VAL A 91 -26.03 5.50 0.48
C VAL A 91 -26.30 7.00 0.33
N LYS A 92 -27.15 7.57 1.18
CA LYS A 92 -27.42 9.01 1.24
C LYS A 92 -26.14 9.82 1.48
N LEU A 93 -25.39 9.49 2.53
CA LEU A 93 -24.17 10.21 2.90
C LEU A 93 -23.12 10.17 1.79
N LEU A 94 -22.99 9.03 1.09
CA LEU A 94 -22.09 8.90 -0.05
C LEU A 94 -22.54 9.72 -1.26
N LEU A 95 -23.84 9.75 -1.55
CA LEU A 95 -24.39 10.55 -2.63
C LEU A 95 -24.28 12.04 -2.35
N ASP A 96 -24.50 12.48 -1.11
CA ASP A 96 -24.30 13.86 -0.70
C ASP A 96 -22.81 14.25 -0.85
N GLN A 97 -21.88 13.40 -0.44
CA GLN A 97 -20.45 13.62 -0.62
C GLN A 97 -20.05 13.75 -2.10
N ILE A 98 -20.54 12.88 -2.96
CA ILE A 98 -20.25 12.94 -4.40
C ILE A 98 -20.90 14.19 -5.01
N THR A 99 -22.10 14.54 -4.57
CA THR A 99 -22.83 15.72 -5.05
C THR A 99 -22.13 17.01 -4.66
N ASP A 100 -21.52 17.08 -3.50
CA ASP A 100 -20.83 18.27 -2.97
C ASP A 100 -19.36 18.34 -3.43
N ASP A 101 -18.77 17.24 -3.96
CA ASP A 101 -17.42 17.21 -4.52
C ASP A 101 -17.48 17.06 -6.06
N ASP A 102 -17.23 18.16 -6.76
CA ASP A 102 -17.27 18.19 -8.24
C ASP A 102 -16.25 17.22 -8.88
N LYS A 103 -15.13 16.93 -8.21
CA LYS A 103 -14.14 15.95 -8.72
C LYS A 103 -14.65 14.52 -8.65
N LEU A 104 -15.30 14.14 -7.55
CA LEU A 104 -15.93 12.83 -7.43
C LEU A 104 -17.09 12.67 -8.39
N LEU A 105 -17.86 13.72 -8.59
CA LEU A 105 -18.94 13.76 -9.59
C LEU A 105 -18.41 13.51 -11.01
N VAL A 106 -17.30 14.17 -11.37
CA VAL A 106 -16.61 13.97 -12.67
C VAL A 106 -16.11 12.54 -12.84
N VAL A 107 -15.51 11.95 -11.80
CA VAL A 107 -15.06 10.55 -11.84
C VAL A 107 -16.24 9.60 -12.03
N ALA A 108 -17.35 9.82 -11.33
CA ALA A 108 -18.58 9.03 -11.48
C ALA A 108 -19.10 9.05 -12.93
N VAL A 109 -18.96 10.19 -13.60
CA VAL A 109 -19.42 10.40 -14.98
C VAL A 109 -18.48 9.80 -16.01
N LYS A 110 -17.18 9.96 -15.81
CA LYS A 110 -16.17 9.44 -16.72
C LYS A 110 -16.28 7.93 -16.91
N ASN A 111 -16.73 7.21 -15.87
CA ASN A 111 -16.94 5.78 -15.95
C ASN A 111 -18.26 5.34 -15.28
N PRO A 112 -19.41 5.51 -15.95
CA PRO A 112 -20.73 5.16 -15.41
C PRO A 112 -20.86 3.68 -15.01
N ASP A 113 -20.16 2.78 -15.69
CA ASP A 113 -20.22 1.35 -15.40
C ASP A 113 -19.51 1.00 -14.10
N SER A 114 -18.49 1.78 -13.71
CA SER A 114 -17.78 1.65 -12.43
C SER A 114 -18.38 2.50 -11.31
N PHE A 115 -19.52 3.15 -11.52
CA PHE A 115 -20.13 4.02 -10.50
C PHE A 115 -20.48 3.29 -9.21
N SER A 116 -20.97 2.07 -9.29
CA SER A 116 -21.22 1.23 -8.10
C SER A 116 -19.92 0.88 -7.37
N ASP A 117 -18.82 0.68 -8.09
CA ASP A 117 -17.52 0.39 -7.49
C ASP A 117 -16.92 1.64 -6.87
N LEU A 118 -17.15 2.82 -7.44
CA LEU A 118 -16.80 4.10 -6.83
C LEU A 118 -17.52 4.30 -5.51
N LEU A 119 -18.84 4.08 -5.46
CA LEU A 119 -19.62 4.17 -4.22
C LEU A 119 -19.12 3.18 -3.16
N ARG A 120 -18.83 1.95 -3.56
CA ARG A 120 -18.24 0.95 -2.65
C ARG A 120 -16.86 1.37 -2.17
N LYS A 121 -15.99 1.88 -3.04
CA LYS A 121 -14.66 2.38 -2.64
C LYS A 121 -14.76 3.56 -1.66
N LEU A 122 -15.68 4.49 -1.88
CA LEU A 122 -15.92 5.61 -0.98
C LEU A 122 -16.49 5.13 0.36
N ALA A 123 -17.40 4.14 0.35
CA ALA A 123 -17.88 3.49 1.57
C ALA A 123 -16.73 2.84 2.34
N TYR A 124 -15.86 2.10 1.67
CA TYR A 124 -14.66 1.52 2.27
C TYR A 124 -13.70 2.59 2.82
N ALA A 125 -13.46 3.67 2.07
CA ALA A 125 -12.59 4.75 2.49
C ALA A 125 -13.10 5.49 3.74
N ARG A 126 -14.40 5.54 3.94
CA ARG A 126 -15.04 6.13 5.13
C ARG A 126 -15.13 5.17 6.31
N GLN A 127 -14.74 3.91 6.15
CA GLN A 127 -14.92 2.84 7.15
C GLN A 127 -16.37 2.77 7.66
N LEU A 128 -17.30 2.80 6.71
CA LEU A 128 -18.72 2.81 7.05
C LEU A 128 -19.13 1.51 7.73
N GLU A 129 -19.79 1.62 8.87
CA GLU A 129 -20.29 0.52 9.67
C GLU A 129 -21.57 -0.05 9.03
N ILE A 130 -21.39 -0.92 8.05
CA ILE A 130 -22.51 -1.64 7.44
C ILE A 130 -22.48 -3.07 7.94
N GLU A 131 -23.47 -3.50 8.72
CA GLU A 131 -23.62 -4.89 9.11
C GLU A 131 -23.75 -5.80 7.86
N GLN A 132 -23.26 -7.02 7.95
CA GLN A 132 -23.22 -7.94 6.79
C GLN A 132 -24.60 -8.14 6.15
N GLU A 133 -25.68 -8.11 6.95
CA GLU A 133 -27.05 -8.15 6.47
C GLU A 133 -27.48 -6.82 5.81
N ALA A 134 -27.01 -5.68 6.32
CA ALA A 134 -27.26 -4.37 5.75
C ALA A 134 -26.46 -4.13 4.46
N GLU A 135 -25.30 -4.78 4.28
CA GLU A 135 -24.51 -4.73 3.05
C GLU A 135 -25.30 -5.23 1.83
N SER A 136 -26.13 -6.24 2.01
CA SER A 136 -27.02 -6.71 0.95
C SER A 136 -28.01 -5.62 0.49
N TYR A 137 -28.60 -4.90 1.45
CA TYR A 137 -29.49 -3.77 1.15
C TYR A 137 -28.74 -2.57 0.56
N PHE A 138 -27.55 -2.28 1.06
CA PHE A 138 -26.68 -1.24 0.51
C PHE A 138 -26.37 -1.50 -0.97
N ASN A 139 -25.93 -2.70 -1.30
CA ASN A 139 -25.63 -3.09 -2.68
C ASN A 139 -26.86 -3.02 -3.57
N GLU A 140 -28.03 -3.44 -3.10
CA GLU A 140 -29.29 -3.34 -3.86
C GLU A 140 -29.69 -1.88 -4.11
N LEU A 141 -29.50 -0.99 -3.13
CA LEU A 141 -29.75 0.45 -3.28
C LEU A 141 -28.76 1.12 -4.23
N VAL A 142 -27.47 0.80 -4.14
CA VAL A 142 -26.43 1.29 -5.05
C VAL A 142 -26.74 0.88 -6.50
N ASP A 143 -27.17 -0.34 -6.74
CA ASP A 143 -27.55 -0.81 -8.07
C ASP A 143 -28.78 -0.09 -8.63
N VAL A 144 -29.72 0.29 -7.76
CA VAL A 144 -30.87 1.11 -8.17
C VAL A 144 -30.40 2.50 -8.60
N VAL A 145 -29.51 3.12 -7.85
CA VAL A 145 -28.94 4.44 -8.19
C VAL A 145 -28.15 4.36 -9.49
N LYS A 146 -27.28 3.35 -9.64
CA LYS A 146 -26.51 3.10 -10.87
C LYS A 146 -27.40 3.02 -12.12
N LYS A 147 -28.45 2.19 -12.06
CA LYS A 147 -29.36 1.99 -13.19
C LYS A 147 -30.07 3.27 -13.63
N GLN A 148 -30.35 4.18 -12.72
CA GLN A 148 -30.95 5.47 -13.06
C GLN A 148 -29.91 6.47 -13.55
N TYR A 149 -28.72 6.47 -12.90
CA TYR A 149 -27.60 7.34 -13.26
C TYR A 149 -27.16 7.14 -14.72
N VAL A 150 -26.90 5.88 -15.12
CA VAL A 150 -26.51 5.53 -16.51
C VAL A 150 -27.53 6.01 -17.55
N LYS A 151 -28.80 6.17 -17.19
CA LYS A 151 -29.86 6.68 -18.09
C LYS A 151 -29.87 8.20 -18.22
N VAL A 152 -29.39 8.93 -17.22
CA VAL A 152 -29.55 10.41 -17.12
C VAL A 152 -28.26 11.14 -17.47
N ALA A 153 -27.11 10.68 -16.98
CA ALA A 153 -25.83 11.35 -17.12
C ALA A 153 -25.43 11.70 -18.58
N PRO A 154 -25.69 10.88 -19.59
CA PRO A 154 -25.29 11.16 -20.96
C PRO A 154 -26.14 12.24 -21.69
N ARG A 155 -27.08 12.89 -21.03
CA ARG A 155 -28.11 13.73 -21.72
C ARG A 155 -27.86 15.24 -21.60
N SER A 156 -26.82 15.70 -20.94
CA SER A 156 -26.62 17.13 -20.65
C SER A 156 -25.32 17.68 -21.26
N SER A 157 -25.45 18.72 -22.08
CA SER A 157 -24.30 19.44 -22.68
C SER A 157 -23.56 20.33 -21.69
N GLU A 158 -24.24 20.85 -20.65
CA GLU A 158 -23.60 21.68 -19.61
C GLU A 158 -22.71 20.85 -18.70
N PHE A 159 -23.06 19.59 -18.51
CA PHE A 159 -22.30 18.63 -17.76
C PHE A 159 -20.96 18.30 -18.42
N ASP A 160 -20.94 18.13 -19.73
CA ASP A 160 -19.72 17.90 -20.51
C ASP A 160 -18.71 19.05 -20.35
N LYS A 161 -19.19 20.28 -20.24
CA LYS A 161 -18.37 21.51 -20.03
C LYS A 161 -17.75 21.57 -18.62
N ALA A 162 -18.54 21.28 -17.60
CA ALA A 162 -18.07 21.28 -16.22
C ALA A 162 -17.08 20.13 -15.98
N ALA A 163 -17.37 18.95 -16.49
CA ALA A 163 -16.50 17.78 -16.39
C ALA A 163 -15.13 18.00 -17.06
N LEU A 164 -15.10 18.62 -18.25
CA LEU A 164 -13.86 18.94 -18.95
C LEU A 164 -13.04 20.02 -18.23
N LYS A 165 -13.69 21.03 -17.69
CA LYS A 165 -13.04 22.14 -16.99
C LYS A 165 -12.34 21.68 -15.70
N ASP A 166 -12.98 20.80 -14.93
CA ASP A 166 -12.43 20.29 -13.67
C ASP A 166 -11.41 19.17 -13.87
N LEU A 167 -11.55 18.37 -14.94
CA LEU A 167 -10.63 17.27 -15.25
C LEU A 167 -9.22 17.77 -15.55
N PHE A 168 -9.09 18.96 -16.14
CA PHE A 168 -7.82 19.47 -16.62
C PHE A 168 -7.21 20.59 -15.74
N ALA A 169 -7.90 21.06 -14.68
CA ALA A 169 -7.43 22.14 -13.78
C ALA A 169 -6.79 23.31 -14.55
N LEU A 170 -7.42 23.72 -15.66
CA LEU A 170 -6.86 24.61 -16.66
C LEU A 170 -6.78 26.06 -16.16
N ASN A 171 -5.72 26.77 -16.54
CA ASN A 171 -5.61 28.20 -16.32
C ASN A 171 -6.57 29.01 -17.24
N GLU A 172 -6.69 30.35 -17.05
CA GLU A 172 -7.66 31.18 -17.79
C GLU A 172 -7.52 31.13 -19.32
N GLN A 173 -6.30 31.00 -19.87
CA GLN A 173 -6.08 30.92 -21.30
C GLN A 173 -6.49 29.55 -21.90
N GLU A 174 -6.24 28.48 -21.15
CA GLU A 174 -6.65 27.12 -21.52
C GLU A 174 -8.16 26.96 -21.37
N SER A 175 -8.77 27.60 -20.36
CA SER A 175 -10.23 27.67 -20.21
C SER A 175 -10.91 28.33 -21.41
N THR A 176 -10.27 29.35 -22.04
CA THR A 176 -10.79 30.01 -23.25
C THR A 176 -10.74 29.09 -24.48
N LYS A 177 -9.65 28.35 -24.65
CA LYS A 177 -9.52 27.32 -25.71
C LYS A 177 -10.54 26.20 -25.54
N LEU A 178 -10.74 25.76 -24.29
CA LEU A 178 -11.73 24.74 -23.96
C LEU A 178 -13.17 25.20 -24.26
N ASN A 179 -13.50 26.47 -23.99
CA ASN A 179 -14.80 27.04 -24.33
C ASN A 179 -15.02 27.07 -25.86
N GLN A 180 -13.99 27.39 -26.66
CA GLN A 180 -14.08 27.32 -28.11
C GLN A 180 -14.29 25.89 -28.62
N ILE A 181 -13.65 24.91 -27.99
CA ILE A 181 -13.84 23.48 -28.30
C ILE A 181 -15.26 23.01 -27.89
N CYS A 182 -15.76 23.48 -26.76
CA CYS A 182 -17.12 23.20 -26.31
C CYS A 182 -18.18 23.82 -27.24
N GLU A 183 -17.96 25.01 -27.76
CA GLU A 183 -18.83 25.63 -28.79
C GLU A 183 -18.83 24.83 -30.11
N LEU A 184 -17.67 24.35 -30.55
CA LEU A 184 -17.53 23.46 -31.69
C LEU A 184 -18.25 22.12 -31.49
N LEU A 185 -18.21 21.57 -30.25
CA LEU A 185 -18.90 20.34 -29.85
C LEU A 185 -20.42 20.57 -29.79
N GLU A 186 -20.89 21.76 -29.38
CA GLU A 186 -22.33 22.11 -29.40
C GLU A 186 -22.91 22.21 -30.80
N ASP A 187 -22.15 22.76 -31.75
CA ASP A 187 -22.59 22.84 -33.15
C ASP A 187 -22.66 21.47 -33.83
N THR A 188 -21.72 20.58 -33.48
CA THR A 188 -21.71 19.19 -33.97
C THR A 188 -22.81 18.33 -33.28
N ASN A 189 -23.23 18.69 -32.08
CA ASN A 189 -24.21 17.98 -31.28
C ASN A 189 -25.65 18.11 -31.81
N LYS A 190 -25.93 19.08 -32.66
CA LYS A 190 -27.22 19.21 -33.37
C LYS A 190 -27.49 18.05 -34.33
N GLU A 191 -26.45 17.34 -34.74
CA GLU A 191 -26.55 16.24 -35.74
C GLU A 191 -26.57 14.83 -35.15
N VAL A 192 -26.21 14.63 -33.84
CA VAL A 192 -26.07 13.29 -33.20
C VAL A 192 -27.28 12.97 -32.34
N LYS A 193 -28.15 12.10 -32.82
CA LYS A 193 -29.39 11.68 -32.14
C LYS A 193 -29.25 10.53 -31.12
N ASN A 194 -28.07 9.97 -30.93
CA ASN A 194 -27.89 8.77 -30.08
C ASN A 194 -26.93 9.02 -28.93
N SER A 195 -27.36 8.79 -27.68
CA SER A 195 -26.61 9.07 -26.46
C SER A 195 -25.31 8.28 -26.34
N ASN A 196 -25.22 7.06 -26.86
CA ASN A 196 -23.99 6.25 -26.81
C ASN A 196 -22.93 6.77 -27.78
N ALA A 197 -23.35 7.27 -28.96
CA ALA A 197 -22.43 7.90 -29.90
C ALA A 197 -21.84 9.22 -29.38
N LYS A 198 -22.59 9.96 -28.55
CA LYS A 198 -22.13 11.16 -27.86
C LYS A 198 -21.03 10.82 -26.83
N LEU A 199 -21.22 9.78 -26.05
CA LEU A 199 -20.24 9.35 -25.05
C LEU A 199 -18.92 8.89 -25.70
N ASP A 200 -19.00 8.13 -26.79
CA ASP A 200 -17.82 7.70 -27.55
C ASP A 200 -17.12 8.86 -28.25
N TYR A 201 -17.88 9.88 -28.69
CA TYR A 201 -17.31 11.07 -29.32
C TYR A 201 -16.60 11.97 -28.30
N VAL A 202 -17.19 12.19 -27.12
CA VAL A 202 -16.56 12.91 -26.02
C VAL A 202 -15.31 12.17 -25.54
N LYS A 203 -15.36 10.85 -25.44
CA LYS A 203 -14.23 10.01 -25.07
C LYS A 203 -13.08 10.12 -26.08
N LYS A 204 -13.38 10.03 -27.40
CA LYS A 204 -12.39 10.27 -28.46
C LYS A 204 -11.85 11.71 -28.45
N GLY A 205 -12.70 12.70 -28.17
CA GLY A 205 -12.28 14.08 -28.03
C GLY A 205 -11.32 14.29 -26.85
N ILE A 206 -11.57 13.61 -25.74
CA ILE A 206 -10.69 13.61 -24.56
C ILE A 206 -9.36 12.92 -24.86
N ASP A 207 -9.39 11.79 -25.56
CA ASP A 207 -8.15 11.06 -25.93
C ASP A 207 -7.28 11.91 -26.89
N VAL A 208 -7.88 12.53 -27.92
CA VAL A 208 -7.16 13.43 -28.83
C VAL A 208 -6.64 14.70 -28.14
N LEU A 209 -7.37 15.23 -27.14
CA LEU A 209 -6.92 16.38 -26.35
C LEU A 209 -5.83 16.00 -25.37
N SER A 210 -5.88 14.80 -24.79
CA SER A 210 -4.82 14.30 -23.93
C SER A 210 -3.52 14.09 -24.71
N GLU A 211 -3.57 13.51 -25.91
CA GLU A 211 -2.41 13.34 -26.80
C GLU A 211 -1.81 14.69 -27.26
N ARG A 212 -2.64 15.68 -27.58
CA ARG A 212 -2.16 17.02 -27.96
C ARG A 212 -1.61 17.82 -26.77
N LEU A 213 -2.23 17.72 -25.60
CA LEU A 213 -1.73 18.37 -24.37
C LEU A 213 -0.40 17.77 -23.90
N VAL A 214 -0.20 16.46 -24.06
CA VAL A 214 1.08 15.80 -23.79
C VAL A 214 2.16 16.26 -24.77
N ALA A 215 1.82 16.52 -26.04
CA ALA A 215 2.78 17.05 -27.03
C ALA A 215 3.13 18.54 -26.81
N ASP A 216 2.19 19.36 -26.33
CA ASP A 216 2.42 20.79 -26.07
C ASP A 216 3.02 21.07 -24.66
N THR A 217 2.90 20.14 -23.68
CA THR A 217 3.44 20.29 -22.32
C THR A 217 4.91 19.89 -22.20
N ALA A 218 5.53 19.33 -23.24
CA ALA A 218 6.98 19.15 -23.27
C ALA A 218 7.78 20.49 -23.27
N SER A 219 7.09 21.63 -23.23
CA SER A 219 7.70 22.97 -23.22
C SER A 219 7.21 23.94 -22.13
N ASN A 220 6.37 23.53 -21.16
CA ASN A 220 5.97 24.42 -20.07
C ASN A 220 5.78 23.71 -18.73
N VAL A 221 6.39 24.25 -17.71
CA VAL A 221 6.41 23.88 -16.29
C VAL A 221 5.03 23.40 -15.80
N SER A 222 4.90 22.11 -15.53
CA SER A 222 3.72 21.55 -14.90
C SER A 222 3.70 21.93 -13.41
N VAL A 223 2.65 22.57 -12.95
CA VAL A 223 2.34 22.64 -11.51
C VAL A 223 1.94 21.24 -11.06
N GLN A 224 2.92 20.46 -10.61
CA GLN A 224 2.68 19.13 -10.07
C GLN A 224 1.82 19.25 -8.80
N LYS A 225 0.77 18.42 -8.68
CA LYS A 225 0.00 18.31 -7.43
C LYS A 225 0.94 17.87 -6.30
N PRO A 226 0.77 18.41 -5.07
CA PRO A 226 1.53 17.95 -3.92
C PRO A 226 1.41 16.43 -3.76
N LEU A 227 2.53 15.73 -3.69
CA LEU A 227 2.57 14.30 -3.41
C LEU A 227 2.65 14.09 -1.90
N ILE A 228 1.59 13.54 -1.32
CA ILE A 228 1.56 13.15 0.08
C ILE A 228 1.69 11.63 0.13
N PHE A 229 2.70 11.15 0.87
CA PHE A 229 3.04 9.74 0.93
C PHE A 229 3.28 9.28 2.36
N GLY A 230 2.84 8.05 2.68
CA GLY A 230 3.12 7.35 3.92
C GLY A 230 2.03 7.52 5.00
N ARG A 231 2.19 6.75 6.08
CA ARG A 231 1.16 6.53 7.11
C ARG A 231 1.55 7.26 8.39
N ARG A 232 1.41 8.59 8.40
CA ARG A 232 1.74 9.40 9.59
C ARG A 232 0.63 9.38 10.65
N PRO A 233 0.97 9.54 11.95
CA PRO A 233 -0.02 9.66 13.03
C PRO A 233 -0.93 10.88 12.84
N TYR A 234 -2.19 10.74 13.21
CA TYR A 234 -3.12 11.86 13.22
C TYR A 234 -2.84 12.81 14.38
N VAL A 235 -2.80 14.10 14.11
CA VAL A 235 -2.66 15.16 15.11
C VAL A 235 -4.04 15.71 15.47
N VAL A 236 -4.41 15.61 16.74
CA VAL A 236 -5.70 16.11 17.22
C VAL A 236 -5.59 17.61 17.49
N GLU A 237 -5.98 18.45 16.51
CA GLU A 237 -5.83 19.90 16.57
C GLU A 237 -6.51 20.56 17.79
N SER A 238 -7.62 19.98 18.29
CA SER A 238 -8.41 20.58 19.37
C SER A 238 -7.66 20.72 20.69
N TYR A 239 -6.69 19.85 20.96
CA TYR A 239 -5.89 19.91 22.20
C TYR A 239 -4.37 19.80 21.96
N TYR A 240 -3.94 19.93 20.72
CA TYR A 240 -2.51 19.99 20.42
C TYR A 240 -1.88 21.25 21.05
N ILE A 241 -0.77 21.06 21.74
CA ILE A 241 -0.02 22.14 22.38
C ILE A 241 1.21 22.45 21.54
N GLU A 242 1.29 23.70 21.07
CA GLU A 242 2.47 24.18 20.34
C GLU A 242 3.63 24.37 21.31
N ARG A 243 4.79 23.77 20.98
CA ARG A 243 6.00 23.78 21.79
C ARG A 243 7.06 24.69 21.18
N GLU A 244 8.03 25.13 22.00
CA GLU A 244 9.17 25.93 21.51
C GLU A 244 9.98 25.15 20.45
N GLU A 245 10.16 23.85 20.63
CA GLU A 245 10.86 22.98 19.68
C GLU A 245 10.19 22.94 18.31
N GLN A 246 8.87 23.04 18.27
CA GLN A 246 8.09 23.09 17.02
C GLN A 246 8.33 24.40 16.28
N VAL A 247 8.29 25.53 17.00
CA VAL A 247 8.58 26.85 16.42
C VAL A 247 10.03 26.86 15.89
N ARG A 248 10.98 26.35 16.68
CA ARG A 248 12.37 26.20 16.24
C ARG A 248 12.49 25.34 14.98
N LEU A 249 11.83 24.20 14.94
CA LEU A 249 11.85 23.29 13.79
C LEU A 249 11.28 23.94 12.52
N ARG A 250 10.17 24.67 12.64
CA ARG A 250 9.57 25.40 11.51
C ARG A 250 10.49 26.52 11.01
N ASN A 251 11.19 27.23 11.91
CA ASN A 251 12.15 28.25 11.52
C ASN A 251 13.33 27.63 10.75
N LEU A 252 13.93 26.57 11.29
CA LEU A 252 15.05 25.88 10.66
C LEU A 252 14.68 25.35 9.26
N ILE A 253 13.49 24.81 9.10
CA ILE A 253 13.03 24.22 7.81
C ILE A 253 12.80 25.31 6.74
N ASN A 254 12.47 26.52 7.14
CA ASN A 254 12.33 27.67 6.26
C ASN A 254 13.68 28.31 5.90
N GLU A 255 14.62 28.32 6.84
CA GLU A 255 15.94 28.95 6.69
C GLU A 255 16.90 28.12 5.86
N ASP A 256 16.87 26.76 6.02
CA ASP A 256 17.79 25.84 5.35
C ASP A 256 17.04 24.92 4.36
N PRO A 257 17.22 25.12 3.05
CA PRO A 257 16.61 24.26 2.04
C PRO A 257 17.20 22.85 1.99
N ARG A 258 18.29 22.56 2.70
CA ARG A 258 18.96 21.25 2.79
C ARG A 258 18.95 20.69 4.21
N LEU A 259 18.06 21.19 5.06
CA LEU A 259 18.01 20.82 6.46
C LEU A 259 17.93 19.32 6.69
N ARG A 260 18.77 18.87 7.59
CA ARG A 260 18.73 17.53 8.17
C ARG A 260 18.61 17.65 9.67
N VAL A 261 17.49 17.30 10.20
CA VAL A 261 17.21 17.42 11.63
C VAL A 261 16.81 16.09 12.22
N VAL A 262 17.31 15.82 13.42
CA VAL A 262 16.90 14.68 14.21
C VAL A 262 16.17 15.15 15.47
N LEU A 263 15.00 14.59 15.71
CA LEU A 263 14.19 14.78 16.91
C LEU A 263 14.50 13.64 17.87
N VAL A 264 15.22 13.95 18.94
CA VAL A 264 15.69 12.97 19.92
C VAL A 264 14.90 13.14 21.20
N GLY A 265 14.46 12.05 21.81
CA GLY A 265 13.80 12.08 23.13
C GLY A 265 13.20 10.76 23.54
N MET A 266 12.73 10.68 24.76
CA MET A 266 12.14 9.48 25.34
C MET A 266 10.84 9.04 24.63
N ARG A 267 10.43 7.81 24.85
CA ARG A 267 9.14 7.29 24.34
C ARG A 267 7.98 8.03 25.01
N GLY A 268 6.96 8.41 24.25
CA GLY A 268 5.79 9.14 24.76
C GLY A 268 5.96 10.65 24.89
N CYS A 269 7.13 11.23 24.61
CA CYS A 269 7.35 12.66 24.67
C CYS A 269 6.80 13.46 23.47
N GLY A 270 6.29 12.78 22.43
CA GLY A 270 5.59 13.41 21.32
C GLY A 270 6.41 13.67 20.06
N LYS A 271 7.58 13.05 19.85
CA LYS A 271 8.43 13.23 18.65
C LYS A 271 7.68 13.03 17.33
N SER A 272 7.01 11.87 17.18
CA SER A 272 6.25 11.55 15.97
C SER A 272 5.04 12.47 15.79
N GLN A 273 4.44 12.96 16.88
CA GLN A 273 3.36 13.95 16.82
C GLN A 273 3.88 15.32 16.33
N LEU A 274 5.05 15.73 16.79
CA LEU A 274 5.70 16.97 16.37
C LEU A 274 6.12 16.91 14.89
N ALA A 275 6.70 15.77 14.46
CA ALA A 275 7.02 15.54 13.06
C ALA A 275 5.76 15.47 12.17
N SER A 276 4.66 14.88 12.67
CA SER A 276 3.38 14.82 11.96
C SER A 276 2.71 16.18 11.84
N ASP A 277 2.79 17.03 12.87
CA ASP A 277 2.32 18.42 12.80
C ASP A 277 3.12 19.22 11.77
N LEU A 278 4.45 19.06 11.76
CA LEU A 278 5.28 19.69 10.73
C LEU A 278 4.88 19.23 9.32
N ALA A 279 4.69 17.92 9.12
CA ALA A 279 4.23 17.38 7.84
C ALA A 279 2.89 17.97 7.43
N GLN A 280 1.93 18.09 8.36
CA GLN A 280 0.63 18.74 8.12
C GLN A 280 0.79 20.24 7.78
N TRP A 281 1.72 20.91 8.43
CA TRP A 281 2.01 22.30 8.12
C TRP A 281 2.58 22.42 6.69
N CYS A 282 3.52 21.58 6.28
CA CYS A 282 4.06 21.56 4.92
C CYS A 282 2.94 21.29 3.88
N GLU A 283 2.02 20.35 4.17
CA GLU A 283 0.86 20.07 3.33
C GLU A 283 -0.05 21.31 3.17
N LYS A 284 -0.34 22.01 4.27
CA LYS A 284 -1.12 23.26 4.25
C LYS A 284 -0.41 24.36 3.44
N GLN A 285 0.94 24.38 3.43
CA GLN A 285 1.74 25.27 2.59
C GLN A 285 1.87 24.80 1.14
N LYS A 286 1.24 23.67 0.78
CA LYS A 286 1.25 23.07 -0.56
C LYS A 286 2.65 22.68 -1.05
N TRP A 287 3.48 22.14 -0.18
CA TRP A 287 4.78 21.59 -0.56
C TRP A 287 4.61 20.46 -1.58
N HIS A 288 5.52 20.37 -2.52
CA HIS A 288 5.44 19.43 -3.64
C HIS A 288 5.51 17.97 -3.21
N LEU A 289 6.28 17.68 -2.15
CA LEU A 289 6.40 16.34 -1.58
C LEU A 289 6.37 16.42 -0.05
N VAL A 290 5.53 15.60 0.56
CA VAL A 290 5.58 15.28 1.99
C VAL A 290 5.53 13.76 2.12
N ALA A 291 6.68 13.15 2.40
CA ALA A 291 6.81 11.70 2.52
C ALA A 291 7.06 11.28 3.97
N TRP A 292 6.40 10.22 4.40
CA TRP A 292 6.56 9.61 5.72
C TRP A 292 6.97 8.15 5.57
N ILE A 293 8.16 7.80 6.06
CA ILE A 293 8.74 6.45 5.97
C ILE A 293 9.00 5.94 7.39
N ASN A 294 8.48 4.76 7.70
CA ASN A 294 8.86 4.06 8.93
C ASN A 294 10.28 3.51 8.78
N ALA A 295 11.12 3.74 9.79
CA ALA A 295 12.56 3.49 9.70
C ALA A 295 13.11 2.67 10.89
N VAL A 296 12.30 1.74 11.39
CA VAL A 296 12.70 0.83 12.47
C VAL A 296 13.85 -0.07 12.05
N SER A 297 13.89 -0.52 10.78
CA SER A 297 14.97 -1.28 10.17
C SER A 297 15.44 -0.67 8.86
N LYS A 298 16.62 -1.08 8.38
CA LYS A 298 17.17 -0.64 7.11
C LYS A 298 16.29 -1.05 5.93
N GLU A 299 15.76 -2.24 5.99
CA GLU A 299 14.90 -2.85 4.98
C GLU A 299 13.57 -2.09 4.87
N GLN A 300 12.99 -1.66 6.00
CA GLN A 300 11.80 -0.81 6.01
C GLN A 300 12.04 0.54 5.35
N VAL A 301 13.23 1.10 5.53
CA VAL A 301 13.63 2.32 4.81
C VAL A 301 13.69 2.06 3.30
N GLN A 302 14.31 0.95 2.88
CA GLN A 302 14.42 0.57 1.48
C GLN A 302 13.04 0.34 0.84
N SER A 303 12.20 -0.46 1.51
CA SER A 303 10.82 -0.71 1.07
C SER A 303 10.00 0.59 0.96
N GLY A 304 10.14 1.49 1.94
CA GLY A 304 9.48 2.80 1.90
C GLY A 304 9.95 3.69 0.75
N LEU A 305 11.24 3.64 0.42
CA LEU A 305 11.80 4.39 -0.73
C LEU A 305 11.34 3.81 -2.07
N ILE A 306 11.23 2.49 -2.19
CA ILE A 306 10.70 1.80 -3.39
C ILE A 306 9.22 2.16 -3.60
N GLU A 307 8.42 2.16 -2.53
CA GLU A 307 7.02 2.58 -2.64
C GLU A 307 6.89 4.05 -3.02
N LEU A 308 7.73 4.91 -2.44
CA LEU A 308 7.80 6.33 -2.81
C LEU A 308 8.17 6.50 -4.28
N ALA A 309 9.13 5.71 -4.79
CA ALA A 309 9.52 5.70 -6.20
C ALA A 309 8.32 5.40 -7.11
N GLY A 310 7.52 4.39 -6.79
CA GLY A 310 6.29 4.08 -7.53
C GLY A 310 5.29 5.24 -7.54
N ARG A 311 5.16 5.97 -6.41
CA ARG A 311 4.31 7.17 -6.33
C ARG A 311 4.87 8.38 -7.10
N LEU A 312 6.18 8.45 -7.27
CA LEU A 312 6.86 9.44 -8.11
C LEU A 312 6.78 9.11 -9.61
N GLY A 313 6.14 7.99 -9.97
CA GLY A 313 6.01 7.55 -11.37
C GLY A 313 7.20 6.76 -11.89
N ILE A 314 8.12 6.35 -11.00
CA ILE A 314 9.25 5.48 -11.34
C ILE A 314 8.71 4.04 -11.43
N GLU A 315 8.98 3.39 -12.54
CA GLU A 315 8.55 2.02 -12.75
C GLU A 315 9.30 1.07 -11.80
N THR A 316 8.53 0.32 -11.01
CA THR A 316 9.07 -0.60 -9.99
C THR A 316 8.93 -2.09 -10.39
N GLN A 317 8.17 -2.41 -11.45
CA GLN A 317 7.97 -3.79 -11.87
C GLN A 317 9.16 -4.32 -12.66
N GLY A 318 9.63 -5.51 -12.30
CA GLY A 318 10.71 -6.20 -13.02
C GLY A 318 12.10 -5.56 -12.92
N ARG A 319 12.28 -4.57 -12.02
CA ARG A 319 13.57 -3.91 -11.78
C ARG A 319 14.21 -4.37 -10.49
N ASN A 320 15.54 -4.31 -10.44
CA ASN A 320 16.31 -4.48 -9.22
C ASN A 320 16.00 -3.32 -8.26
N GLU A 321 15.72 -3.62 -7.01
CA GLU A 321 15.35 -2.69 -5.95
C GLU A 321 16.43 -1.62 -5.71
N GLU A 322 17.72 -1.96 -5.79
CA GLU A 322 18.82 -0.97 -5.71
C GLU A 322 18.71 0.07 -6.82
N SER A 323 18.42 -0.37 -8.05
CA SER A 323 18.24 0.53 -9.19
C SER A 323 17.00 1.43 -9.02
N ILE A 324 15.93 0.93 -8.39
CA ILE A 324 14.74 1.73 -8.09
C ILE A 324 15.08 2.80 -7.06
N ILE A 325 15.83 2.45 -6.00
CA ILE A 325 16.25 3.38 -4.96
C ILE A 325 17.19 4.45 -5.54
N GLU A 326 18.15 4.06 -6.40
CA GLU A 326 19.03 5.00 -7.10
C GLU A 326 18.25 5.99 -7.98
N GLN A 327 17.26 5.52 -8.73
CA GLN A 327 16.39 6.37 -9.53
C GLN A 327 15.52 7.28 -8.66
N CYS A 328 14.99 6.76 -7.54
CA CYS A 328 14.28 7.57 -6.54
C CYS A 328 15.18 8.69 -6.03
N PHE A 329 16.44 8.40 -5.71
CA PHE A 329 17.41 9.41 -5.29
C PHE A 329 17.69 10.42 -6.38
N SER A 330 17.97 9.97 -7.60
CA SER A 330 18.19 10.88 -8.74
C SER A 330 17.03 11.84 -8.94
N HIS A 331 15.79 11.36 -8.78
CA HIS A 331 14.59 12.20 -8.84
C HIS A 331 14.50 13.17 -7.66
N LEU A 332 14.77 12.70 -6.45
CA LEU A 332 14.74 13.52 -5.23
C LEU A 332 15.92 14.52 -5.14
N GLU A 333 17.03 14.24 -5.78
CA GLU A 333 18.25 15.07 -5.76
C GLU A 333 18.30 16.10 -6.89
N SER A 334 17.37 16.05 -7.85
CA SER A 334 17.30 16.93 -9.03
C SER A 334 17.13 18.43 -8.71
N GLY A 335 16.87 18.79 -7.45
CA GLY A 335 16.78 20.17 -6.99
C GLY A 335 15.45 20.88 -7.25
N GLU A 336 14.61 20.39 -8.15
CA GLU A 336 13.28 20.95 -8.43
C GLU A 336 12.21 19.88 -8.35
N PRO A 337 11.05 20.19 -7.77
CA PRO A 337 10.66 21.43 -7.07
C PRO A 337 11.28 21.55 -5.66
N SER A 338 11.45 22.78 -5.17
CA SER A 338 12.25 23.09 -3.98
C SER A 338 11.62 22.75 -2.62
N ASP A 339 10.33 22.46 -2.57
CA ASP A 339 9.60 22.30 -1.30
C ASP A 339 9.24 20.83 -1.08
N ARG A 340 10.22 20.07 -0.52
CA ARG A 340 10.10 18.63 -0.30
C ARG A 340 10.52 18.27 1.11
N LEU A 341 9.71 17.43 1.77
CA LEU A 341 9.97 16.89 3.10
C LEU A 341 9.94 15.36 3.06
N ILE A 342 10.94 14.73 3.66
CA ILE A 342 10.92 13.31 4.00
C ILE A 342 11.10 13.17 5.51
N VAL A 343 10.21 12.42 6.15
CA VAL A 343 10.29 12.04 7.55
C VAL A 343 10.62 10.57 7.66
N PHE A 344 11.72 10.24 8.33
CA PHE A 344 12.07 8.89 8.76
C PHE A 344 11.68 8.74 10.24
N ASP A 345 10.61 8.00 10.50
CA ASP A 345 10.06 7.85 11.84
C ASP A 345 10.56 6.56 12.51
N ASN A 346 10.82 6.64 13.81
CA ASN A 346 11.27 5.51 14.65
C ASN A 346 12.63 4.91 14.29
N VAL A 347 13.62 5.71 13.92
CA VAL A 347 14.98 5.23 13.68
C VAL A 347 15.60 4.78 15.01
N GLU A 348 15.90 3.49 15.13
CA GLU A 348 16.55 2.92 16.33
C GLU A 348 18.08 2.97 16.24
N ASP A 349 18.63 2.71 15.05
CA ASP A 349 20.06 2.80 14.75
C ASP A 349 20.29 3.71 13.53
N ILE A 350 21.23 4.63 13.65
CA ILE A 350 21.63 5.53 12.55
C ILE A 350 22.13 4.76 11.32
N ASN A 351 22.67 3.56 11.53
CA ASN A 351 23.14 2.70 10.46
C ASN A 351 22.01 2.26 9.50
N HIS A 352 20.77 2.23 9.96
CA HIS A 352 19.59 1.94 9.12
C HIS A 352 19.44 2.96 7.98
N LEU A 353 19.93 4.19 8.19
CA LEU A 353 19.91 5.26 7.20
C LEU A 353 21.19 5.38 6.36
N THR A 354 22.19 4.52 6.60
CA THR A 354 23.47 4.58 5.87
C THR A 354 23.23 4.37 4.37
N LYS A 355 23.63 5.37 3.56
CA LYS A 355 23.40 5.44 2.11
C LYS A 355 21.93 5.48 1.65
N LEU A 356 20.99 5.61 2.58
CA LEU A 356 19.56 5.61 2.29
C LEU A 356 18.88 6.98 2.53
N VAL A 357 19.66 8.03 2.74
CA VAL A 357 19.15 9.40 2.89
C VAL A 357 19.50 10.19 1.63
N PRO A 358 18.51 10.57 0.80
CA PRO A 358 18.75 11.37 -0.39
C PRO A 358 19.27 12.77 -0.04
N ARG A 359 20.03 13.39 -0.97
CA ARG A 359 20.66 14.69 -0.79
C ARG A 359 20.31 15.58 -1.97
N GLY A 360 19.57 16.64 -1.76
CA GLY A 360 19.19 17.56 -2.83
C GLY A 360 18.84 18.94 -2.33
N ASP A 361 18.97 19.94 -3.21
CA ASP A 361 18.49 21.28 -2.94
C ASP A 361 16.97 21.27 -2.82
N GLY A 362 16.43 21.95 -1.81
CA GLY A 362 14.99 21.98 -1.56
C GLY A 362 14.42 20.70 -0.91
N LEU A 363 15.26 19.74 -0.57
CA LEU A 363 14.86 18.51 0.13
C LEU A 363 15.27 18.57 1.60
N ARG A 364 14.30 18.61 2.51
CA ARG A 364 14.51 18.59 3.97
C ARG A 364 14.22 17.20 4.49
N VAL A 365 15.02 16.76 5.45
CA VAL A 365 14.91 15.45 6.06
C VAL A 365 14.76 15.57 7.57
N VAL A 366 13.71 14.96 8.10
CA VAL A 366 13.44 14.89 9.54
C VAL A 366 13.52 13.42 9.98
N VAL A 367 14.19 13.19 11.11
CA VAL A 367 14.31 11.87 11.73
C VAL A 367 13.73 11.92 13.12
N THR A 368 13.01 10.90 13.55
CA THR A 368 12.63 10.72 14.95
C THR A 368 13.38 9.51 15.54
N THR A 369 13.95 9.65 16.72
CA THR A 369 14.71 8.59 17.38
C THR A 369 14.67 8.72 18.89
N THR A 370 14.92 7.61 19.59
CA THR A 370 15.24 7.61 21.04
C THR A 370 16.75 7.65 21.30
N ASN A 371 17.58 7.43 20.28
CA ASN A 371 19.02 7.33 20.40
C ASN A 371 19.70 8.66 20.01
N ASP A 372 20.45 9.27 20.94
CA ASP A 372 21.17 10.55 20.74
C ASP A 372 22.59 10.36 20.17
N CYS A 373 23.03 9.12 19.96
CA CYS A 373 24.40 8.82 19.57
C CYS A 373 24.65 8.93 18.06
N GLY A 374 25.74 9.56 17.67
CA GLY A 374 26.26 9.52 16.29
C GLY A 374 25.77 10.61 15.34
N TRP A 375 24.65 11.28 15.60
CA TRP A 375 24.01 12.25 14.70
C TRP A 375 24.88 13.47 14.38
N LYS A 376 25.51 14.06 15.39
CA LYS A 376 26.37 15.25 15.22
C LYS A 376 27.58 14.99 14.32
N ASN A 377 28.09 13.77 14.31
CA ASN A 377 29.24 13.40 13.48
C ASN A 377 28.91 13.34 11.99
N GLN A 378 27.62 13.31 11.65
CA GLN A 378 27.09 13.23 10.27
C GLN A 378 26.41 14.52 9.80
N SER A 379 26.66 15.65 10.49
CA SER A 379 26.10 16.97 10.15
C SER A 379 24.57 17.07 10.25
N TRP A 380 23.97 16.38 11.23
CA TRP A 380 22.57 16.52 11.57
C TRP A 380 22.38 17.57 12.65
N GLU A 381 21.40 18.45 12.47
CA GLU A 381 20.92 19.32 13.55
C GLU A 381 20.10 18.48 14.53
N SER A 382 20.41 18.55 15.82
CA SER A 382 19.70 17.76 16.84
C SER A 382 18.80 18.66 17.68
N ILE A 383 17.52 18.28 17.77
CA ILE A 383 16.53 18.90 18.65
C ILE A 383 16.11 17.88 19.69
N LYS A 384 16.40 18.15 20.96
CA LYS A 384 15.97 17.32 22.07
C LYS A 384 14.53 17.64 22.44
N ILE A 385 13.67 16.60 22.42
CA ILE A 385 12.27 16.68 22.79
C ILE A 385 12.11 16.06 24.17
N GLY A 386 11.78 16.90 25.15
CA GLY A 386 11.50 16.48 26.53
C GLY A 386 10.04 16.15 26.78
N VAL A 387 9.70 15.96 28.06
CA VAL A 387 8.30 16.00 28.52
C VAL A 387 7.72 17.41 28.32
N PHE A 388 6.43 17.58 28.52
CA PHE A 388 5.83 18.91 28.50
C PHE A 388 6.43 19.81 29.62
N SER A 389 6.44 21.12 29.41
CA SER A 389 6.55 22.01 30.55
C SER A 389 5.32 21.84 31.46
N ARG A 390 5.45 22.14 32.74
CA ARG A 390 4.30 22.06 33.66
C ARG A 390 3.14 22.92 33.16
N GLU A 391 3.43 24.08 32.61
CA GLU A 391 2.43 25.00 32.04
C GLU A 391 1.71 24.37 30.83
N ASP A 392 2.45 23.67 29.95
CA ASP A 392 1.88 23.00 28.79
C ASP A 392 1.02 21.78 29.19
N SER A 393 1.44 21.02 30.21
CA SER A 393 0.66 19.93 30.78
C SER A 393 -0.68 20.41 31.31
N ILE A 394 -0.66 21.50 32.10
CA ILE A 394 -1.88 22.13 32.64
C ILE A 394 -2.76 22.62 31.49
N LYS A 395 -2.21 23.37 30.54
CA LYS A 395 -2.96 23.84 29.36
C LYS A 395 -3.61 22.70 28.59
N CYS A 396 -2.89 21.58 28.39
CA CYS A 396 -3.40 20.40 27.69
C CYS A 396 -4.59 19.80 28.45
N LEU A 397 -4.47 19.54 29.75
CA LEU A 397 -5.54 18.98 30.56
C LEU A 397 -6.79 19.87 30.56
N LEU A 398 -6.61 21.16 30.81
CA LEU A 398 -7.74 22.10 30.85
C LEU A 398 -8.45 22.21 29.49
N ARG A 399 -7.69 22.11 28.38
CA ARG A 399 -8.24 22.17 27.04
C ARG A 399 -9.02 20.91 26.67
N ILE A 400 -8.54 19.73 27.07
CA ILE A 400 -9.23 18.45 26.79
C ILE A 400 -10.51 18.35 27.62
N THR A 401 -10.44 18.70 28.92
CA THR A 401 -11.55 18.52 29.87
C THR A 401 -12.50 19.72 29.94
N ASP A 402 -12.22 20.81 29.22
CA ASP A 402 -12.94 22.11 29.35
C ASP A 402 -13.02 22.61 30.82
N SER A 403 -12.07 22.20 31.65
CA SER A 403 -11.97 22.56 33.06
C SER A 403 -11.28 23.91 33.23
N LYS A 404 -11.55 24.56 34.38
CA LYS A 404 -10.85 25.77 34.80
C LYS A 404 -10.06 25.56 36.11
N ASP A 405 -10.04 24.37 36.63
CA ASP A 405 -9.38 24.00 37.89
C ASP A 405 -7.87 23.80 37.66
N LEU A 406 -7.13 24.88 37.88
CA LEU A 406 -5.68 24.92 37.73
C LEU A 406 -4.96 24.05 38.76
N GLU A 407 -5.46 24.00 40.00
CA GLU A 407 -4.83 23.25 41.08
C GLU A 407 -4.94 21.74 40.83
N ALA A 408 -6.12 21.27 40.44
CA ALA A 408 -6.32 19.88 40.06
C ALA A 408 -5.51 19.49 38.82
N ALA A 409 -5.46 20.37 37.81
CA ALA A 409 -4.64 20.11 36.61
C ALA A 409 -3.14 20.03 36.94
N ASP A 410 -2.64 20.89 37.83
CA ASP A 410 -1.24 20.84 38.30
C ASP A 410 -0.95 19.53 39.05
N ALA A 411 -1.83 19.12 39.95
CA ALA A 411 -1.68 17.86 40.70
C ALA A 411 -1.65 16.62 39.79
N VAL A 412 -2.55 16.57 38.79
CA VAL A 412 -2.55 15.50 37.78
C VAL A 412 -1.25 15.52 36.98
N ALA A 413 -0.84 16.69 36.47
CA ALA A 413 0.38 16.84 35.68
C ALA A 413 1.63 16.40 36.46
N GLN A 414 1.70 16.79 37.75
CA GLN A 414 2.81 16.39 38.63
C GLN A 414 2.87 14.86 38.82
N LYS A 415 1.73 14.23 39.04
CA LYS A 415 1.66 12.78 39.24
C LYS A 415 2.07 12.01 37.96
N LEU A 416 1.70 12.53 36.79
CA LEU A 416 2.02 11.94 35.47
C LEU A 416 3.42 12.28 34.97
N GLY A 417 4.20 13.08 35.73
CA GLY A 417 5.56 13.47 35.35
C GLY A 417 5.61 14.24 34.04
N ASP A 418 4.56 15.01 33.75
CA ASP A 418 4.43 15.85 32.56
C ASP A 418 4.58 15.08 31.22
N LEU A 419 4.40 13.75 31.24
CA LEU A 419 4.55 12.91 30.05
C LEU A 419 3.38 13.16 29.06
N PRO A 420 3.62 13.68 27.84
CA PRO A 420 2.57 14.07 26.91
C PRO A 420 1.54 12.98 26.63
N LEU A 421 1.99 11.74 26.46
CA LEU A 421 1.10 10.60 26.23
C LEU A 421 0.15 10.36 27.41
N ALA A 422 0.69 10.35 28.63
CA ALA A 422 -0.10 10.14 29.85
C ALA A 422 -1.07 11.31 30.10
N ILE A 423 -0.61 12.54 29.89
CA ILE A 423 -1.43 13.76 29.98
C ILE A 423 -2.63 13.71 29.01
N ALA A 424 -2.37 13.36 27.73
CA ALA A 424 -3.42 13.27 26.74
C ALA A 424 -4.46 12.18 27.07
N GLN A 425 -3.99 11.00 27.51
CA GLN A 425 -4.89 9.91 27.92
C GLN A 425 -5.66 10.24 29.21
N ALA A 426 -5.03 10.89 30.16
CA ALA A 426 -5.70 11.33 31.39
C ALA A 426 -6.85 12.32 31.09
N GLY A 427 -6.56 13.34 30.27
CA GLY A 427 -7.58 14.28 29.85
C GLY A 427 -8.71 13.62 29.07
N ALA A 428 -8.38 12.74 28.10
CA ALA A 428 -9.37 12.01 27.32
C ALA A 428 -10.22 11.08 28.20
N THR A 429 -9.61 10.40 29.18
CA THR A 429 -10.31 9.56 30.15
C THR A 429 -11.25 10.38 31.03
N ALA A 430 -10.78 11.46 31.61
CA ALA A 430 -11.61 12.36 32.45
C ALA A 430 -12.82 12.90 31.64
N CYS A 431 -12.58 13.36 30.41
CA CYS A 431 -13.65 13.83 29.53
C CYS A 431 -14.65 12.74 29.19
N ALA A 432 -14.18 11.54 28.85
CA ALA A 432 -15.03 10.42 28.44
C ALA A 432 -15.87 9.85 29.61
N GLU A 433 -15.41 10.00 30.85
CA GLU A 433 -16.08 9.54 32.08
C GLU A 433 -16.86 10.64 32.78
N ASP A 434 -16.84 11.86 32.25
CA ASP A 434 -17.42 13.04 32.87
C ASP A 434 -16.86 13.29 34.30
N PHE A 435 -15.56 12.96 34.48
CA PHE A 435 -14.84 13.21 35.73
C PHE A 435 -14.29 14.62 35.76
N THR A 436 -14.39 15.25 36.93
CA THR A 436 -13.51 16.35 37.27
C THR A 436 -12.06 15.87 37.39
N LEU A 437 -11.08 16.73 37.25
CA LEU A 437 -9.66 16.36 37.40
C LEU A 437 -9.34 15.83 38.80
N ASN A 438 -10.06 16.28 39.83
CA ASN A 438 -9.93 15.77 41.22
C ASN A 438 -10.50 14.35 41.35
N GLU A 439 -11.64 14.06 40.75
CA GLU A 439 -12.19 12.70 40.71
C GLU A 439 -11.27 11.77 39.93
N TYR A 440 -10.70 12.22 38.78
CA TYR A 440 -9.71 11.47 38.04
C TYR A 440 -8.49 11.14 38.92
N LEU A 441 -7.95 12.15 39.66
CA LEU A 441 -6.80 11.95 40.54
C LEU A 441 -7.11 10.94 41.63
N THR A 442 -8.30 10.99 42.25
CA THR A 442 -8.76 10.02 43.24
C THR A 442 -8.81 8.60 42.64
N CYS A 443 -9.39 8.45 41.44
CA CYS A 443 -9.41 7.16 40.77
C CYS A 443 -7.99 6.64 40.45
N LEU A 444 -7.08 7.53 40.05
CA LEU A 444 -5.69 7.16 39.77
C LEU A 444 -4.96 6.72 41.05
N ASP A 445 -5.21 7.38 42.17
CA ASP A 445 -4.65 7.00 43.49
C ASP A 445 -5.18 5.63 43.93
N ASP A 446 -6.45 5.35 43.72
CA ASP A 446 -7.05 4.04 43.99
C ASP A 446 -6.40 2.94 43.13
N TYR A 447 -6.09 3.23 41.86
CA TYR A 447 -5.35 2.29 40.99
C TYR A 447 -3.93 2.08 41.46
N SER A 448 -3.20 3.13 41.83
CA SER A 448 -1.82 3.09 42.32
C SER A 448 -1.71 2.33 43.66
N SER A 449 -2.76 2.32 44.49
CA SER A 449 -2.79 1.64 45.79
C SER A 449 -3.07 0.14 45.69
N ARG A 450 -3.52 -0.37 44.55
CA ARG A 450 -3.79 -1.81 44.35
C ARG A 450 -2.46 -2.54 44.16
N ASP A 451 -2.21 -3.54 45.02
CA ASP A 451 -0.98 -4.34 44.99
C ASP A 451 -0.66 -4.88 43.58
N GLY A 452 0.48 -4.52 43.04
CA GLY A 452 1.08 -5.16 41.89
C GLY A 452 1.11 -4.38 40.57
N TYR A 453 0.66 -3.11 40.51
CA TYR A 453 0.74 -2.32 39.28
C TYR A 453 2.07 -1.55 39.14
N GLY A 454 2.67 -1.11 40.25
CA GLY A 454 3.85 -0.24 40.29
C GLY A 454 5.23 -0.92 40.40
N ASN A 455 5.32 -2.22 40.66
CA ASN A 455 6.58 -2.91 40.90
C ASN A 455 7.12 -3.73 39.72
N ASN A 456 7.05 -3.24 38.51
CA ASN A 456 7.66 -3.96 37.40
C ASN A 456 9.04 -3.44 37.06
N GLU A 457 10.08 -4.10 37.56
CA GLU A 457 11.47 -3.99 37.08
C GLU A 457 11.64 -4.22 35.59
N ILE A 458 10.55 -4.67 34.91
CA ILE A 458 10.52 -5.00 33.48
C ILE A 458 10.43 -3.76 32.58
N ILE A 459 9.90 -2.63 33.09
CA ILE A 459 9.87 -1.38 32.33
C ILE A 459 11.09 -0.55 32.73
N ARG A 460 12.28 -1.00 32.35
CA ARG A 460 13.49 -0.19 32.53
C ARG A 460 13.49 0.96 31.54
N PRO A 461 13.70 2.21 31.99
CA PRO A 461 13.97 3.32 31.09
C PRO A 461 15.20 2.97 30.23
N ILE A 462 15.16 3.32 28.97
CA ILE A 462 16.35 3.27 28.12
C ILE A 462 17.21 4.46 28.52
N ASP A 463 18.40 4.21 29.04
CA ASP A 463 19.48 5.16 29.36
C ASP A 463 19.01 6.57 29.81
N GLY A 464 18.73 6.70 31.11
CA GLY A 464 18.56 8.00 31.75
C GLY A 464 17.19 8.61 31.75
N ASP A 465 16.23 8.01 31.08
CA ASP A 465 14.83 8.46 31.10
C ASP A 465 14.12 7.95 32.36
N SER A 466 13.46 8.83 33.09
CA SER A 466 12.63 8.46 34.24
C SER A 466 11.16 8.72 33.97
N TYR A 467 10.35 7.66 33.98
CA TYR A 467 8.91 7.77 34.04
C TYR A 467 8.43 7.79 35.49
N THR A 468 7.33 8.47 35.76
CA THR A 468 6.67 8.37 37.07
C THR A 468 5.78 7.13 37.12
N ASP A 469 5.65 6.48 38.30
CA ASP A 469 4.71 5.37 38.48
C ASP A 469 3.28 5.78 38.10
N GLY A 470 2.88 7.01 38.42
CA GLY A 470 1.57 7.55 38.05
C GLY A 470 1.33 7.63 36.55
N ALA A 471 2.36 7.80 35.73
CA ALA A 471 2.21 7.74 34.26
C ALA A 471 1.82 6.34 33.79
N PHE A 472 2.44 5.29 34.33
CA PHE A 472 2.09 3.91 33.99
C PHE A 472 0.70 3.54 34.49
N ASP A 473 0.35 3.94 35.73
CA ASP A 473 -0.97 3.73 36.28
C ASP A 473 -2.05 4.40 35.44
N ALA A 474 -1.81 5.62 34.97
CA ALA A 474 -2.73 6.35 34.11
C ALA A 474 -2.93 5.65 32.75
N LEU A 475 -1.84 5.16 32.11
CA LEU A 475 -1.93 4.42 30.86
C LEU A 475 -2.72 3.12 31.03
N PHE A 476 -2.52 2.41 32.14
CA PHE A 476 -3.26 1.19 32.46
C PHE A 476 -4.73 1.48 32.77
N MET A 477 -4.99 2.50 33.58
CA MET A 477 -6.35 2.95 33.94
C MET A 477 -7.14 3.35 32.68
N ALA A 478 -6.53 4.12 31.77
CA ALA A 478 -7.19 4.55 30.54
C ALA A 478 -7.68 3.36 29.69
N ALA A 479 -6.85 2.32 29.55
CA ALA A 479 -7.23 1.10 28.85
C ALA A 479 -8.40 0.39 29.54
N ASN A 480 -8.36 0.21 30.84
CA ASN A 480 -9.43 -0.45 31.60
C ASN A 480 -10.75 0.32 31.60
N VAL A 481 -10.69 1.63 31.74
CA VAL A 481 -11.88 2.49 31.68
C VAL A 481 -12.49 2.44 30.28
N ALA A 482 -11.67 2.46 29.23
CA ALA A 482 -12.16 2.32 27.87
C ALA A 482 -12.91 1.01 27.65
N LEU A 483 -12.39 -0.10 28.21
CA LEU A 483 -12.99 -1.42 28.12
C LEU A 483 -14.28 -1.55 28.97
N ASN A 484 -14.28 -1.03 30.20
CA ASN A 484 -15.42 -1.16 31.14
C ASN A 484 -16.72 -0.56 30.59
N LYS A 485 -16.65 0.52 29.85
CA LYS A 485 -17.83 1.23 29.29
C LYS A 485 -18.39 0.60 28.01
N LEU A 486 -17.76 -0.44 27.49
CA LEU A 486 -18.21 -1.09 26.26
C LEU A 486 -19.38 -2.07 26.47
N GLY A 487 -19.70 -2.44 27.74
CA GLY A 487 -20.59 -3.56 28.05
C GLY A 487 -19.90 -4.91 27.79
N ASP A 488 -20.41 -5.98 28.37
CA ASP A 488 -19.69 -7.26 28.46
C ASP A 488 -19.22 -7.80 27.11
N ARG A 489 -20.07 -7.78 26.08
CA ARG A 489 -19.74 -8.28 24.73
C ARG A 489 -18.64 -7.46 24.06
N TRP A 490 -18.74 -6.15 24.09
CA TRP A 490 -17.81 -5.23 23.46
C TRP A 490 -16.50 -5.11 24.23
N CYS A 491 -16.55 -5.29 25.54
CA CYS A 491 -15.38 -5.36 26.40
C CYS A 491 -14.48 -6.52 25.98
N GLU A 492 -15.05 -7.69 25.69
CA GLU A 492 -14.29 -8.84 25.22
C GLU A 492 -13.60 -8.54 23.86
N VAL A 493 -14.32 -7.95 22.90
CA VAL A 493 -13.77 -7.55 21.60
C VAL A 493 -12.64 -6.54 21.78
N GLY A 494 -12.85 -5.47 22.56
CA GLY A 494 -11.83 -4.45 22.79
C GLY A 494 -10.60 -4.99 23.53
N ARG A 495 -10.82 -5.90 24.48
CA ARG A 495 -9.76 -6.61 25.21
C ARG A 495 -8.88 -7.42 24.26
N ARG A 496 -9.48 -8.20 23.36
CA ARG A 496 -8.76 -8.96 22.34
C ARG A 496 -8.03 -8.05 21.35
N GLN A 497 -8.65 -6.95 20.92
CA GLN A 497 -8.01 -5.97 20.05
C GLN A 497 -6.76 -5.37 20.69
N LEU A 498 -6.85 -4.91 21.94
CA LEU A 498 -5.71 -4.35 22.67
C LEU A 498 -4.63 -5.40 22.93
N GLY A 499 -5.02 -6.63 23.31
CA GLY A 499 -4.09 -7.73 23.53
C GLY A 499 -3.28 -8.05 22.28
N GLY A 500 -3.97 -8.23 21.14
CA GLY A 500 -3.32 -8.46 19.85
C GLY A 500 -2.42 -7.30 19.41
N LEU A 501 -2.90 -6.06 19.53
CA LEU A 501 -2.11 -4.87 19.22
C LEU A 501 -0.86 -4.73 20.09
N ALA A 502 -0.91 -5.20 21.34
CA ALA A 502 0.24 -5.14 22.24
C ALA A 502 1.39 -6.08 21.82
N LEU A 503 1.09 -7.10 21.00
CA LEU A 503 2.06 -8.05 20.45
C LEU A 503 2.52 -7.71 19.02
N LEU A 504 1.73 -6.95 18.30
CA LEU A 504 1.99 -6.63 16.90
C LEU A 504 2.83 -5.35 16.74
N ALA A 505 3.14 -4.99 15.50
CA ALA A 505 4.00 -3.86 15.19
C ALA A 505 3.42 -2.52 15.66
N GLN A 506 4.22 -1.78 16.41
CA GLN A 506 3.82 -0.44 16.90
C GLN A 506 3.87 0.62 15.81
N SER A 507 4.53 0.36 14.69
CA SER A 507 4.42 1.16 13.46
C SER A 507 3.02 1.15 12.87
N GLY A 508 2.19 0.20 13.29
CA GLY A 508 0.77 0.12 13.03
C GLY A 508 0.34 -1.19 12.39
N VAL A 509 -0.90 -1.54 12.67
CA VAL A 509 -1.57 -2.72 12.12
C VAL A 509 -2.68 -2.22 11.20
N PRO A 510 -2.88 -2.80 10.01
CA PRO A 510 -3.98 -2.41 9.14
C PRO A 510 -5.32 -2.44 9.87
N THR A 511 -6.04 -1.34 9.90
CA THR A 511 -7.32 -1.22 10.65
C THR A 511 -8.32 -2.30 10.20
N ARG A 512 -8.30 -2.66 8.89
CA ARG A 512 -9.13 -3.73 8.32
C ARG A 512 -8.85 -5.12 8.90
N TRP A 513 -7.66 -5.35 9.48
CA TRP A 513 -7.34 -6.61 10.15
C TRP A 513 -7.83 -6.65 11.60
N ILE A 514 -7.90 -5.50 12.26
CA ILE A 514 -8.29 -5.39 13.68
C ILE A 514 -9.81 -5.35 13.81
N ALA A 515 -10.47 -4.57 12.97
CA ALA A 515 -11.90 -4.32 13.01
C ALA A 515 -12.55 -4.68 11.66
N PRO A 516 -12.51 -5.96 11.23
CA PRO A 516 -13.28 -6.38 10.08
C PRO A 516 -14.77 -6.26 10.38
N LEU A 517 -15.57 -6.03 9.36
CA LEU A 517 -17.03 -6.15 9.49
C LEU A 517 -17.39 -7.56 10.05
N PRO A 518 -18.32 -7.66 10.97
CA PRO A 518 -19.42 -6.76 11.35
C PRO A 518 -19.09 -5.75 12.47
N ASP A 519 -20.02 -4.83 12.71
CA ASP A 519 -19.98 -3.61 13.55
C ASP A 519 -19.33 -3.74 14.91
N ASP A 520 -19.40 -4.89 15.53
CA ASP A 520 -18.98 -5.14 16.89
C ASP A 520 -17.50 -4.74 17.10
N ASN A 521 -16.65 -5.09 16.17
CA ASN A 521 -15.22 -4.84 16.30
C ASN A 521 -14.87 -3.34 16.18
N ARG A 522 -15.65 -2.57 15.40
CA ARG A 522 -15.41 -1.13 15.22
C ARG A 522 -15.80 -0.29 16.42
N ARG A 523 -16.90 -0.63 17.10
CA ARG A 523 -17.33 0.12 18.29
C ARG A 523 -16.29 0.10 19.38
N ALA A 524 -15.71 -1.08 19.64
CA ALA A 524 -14.62 -1.23 20.59
C ALA A 524 -13.42 -0.38 20.17
N LEU A 525 -12.98 -0.50 18.92
CA LEU A 525 -11.87 0.28 18.38
C LEU A 525 -12.14 1.80 18.43
N THR A 526 -13.34 2.25 18.05
CA THR A 526 -13.71 3.66 18.11
C THR A 526 -13.63 4.19 19.54
N ARG A 527 -14.07 3.42 20.53
CA ARG A 527 -13.93 3.80 21.94
C ARG A 527 -12.49 3.93 22.37
N LEU A 528 -11.64 2.97 21.99
CA LEU A 528 -10.21 2.99 22.28
C LEU A 528 -9.51 4.19 21.66
N VAL A 529 -9.91 4.57 20.44
CA VAL A 529 -9.40 5.77 19.75
C VAL A 529 -9.84 7.04 20.45
N ASN A 530 -11.13 7.14 20.80
CA ASN A 530 -11.68 8.33 21.45
C ASN A 530 -11.06 8.59 22.83
N MET A 531 -10.63 7.54 23.51
CA MET A 531 -9.90 7.65 24.78
C MET A 531 -8.38 7.74 24.62
N SER A 532 -7.90 7.94 23.42
CA SER A 532 -6.47 8.06 23.10
C SER A 532 -5.61 6.86 23.54
N VAL A 533 -6.23 5.69 23.79
CA VAL A 533 -5.52 4.45 24.12
C VAL A 533 -4.81 3.90 22.88
N VAL A 534 -5.48 3.97 21.72
CA VAL A 534 -4.90 3.70 20.41
C VAL A 534 -4.99 4.93 19.52
N GLN A 535 -4.14 5.02 18.53
CA GLN A 535 -4.12 6.08 17.53
C GLN A 535 -4.41 5.50 16.16
N GLN A 536 -4.85 6.35 15.24
CA GLN A 536 -5.00 5.99 13.84
C GLN A 536 -4.13 6.88 12.95
N SER A 537 -3.77 6.39 11.78
CA SER A 537 -3.19 7.23 10.72
C SER A 537 -4.21 8.25 10.22
N VAL A 538 -3.72 9.29 9.52
CA VAL A 538 -4.57 10.37 8.99
C VAL A 538 -5.67 9.83 8.08
N ASP A 539 -5.36 8.82 7.27
CA ASP A 539 -6.29 8.13 6.38
C ASP A 539 -7.13 7.04 7.08
N LYS A 540 -6.93 6.84 8.41
CA LYS A 540 -7.57 5.82 9.24
C LYS A 540 -7.36 4.37 8.80
N ASN A 541 -6.45 4.12 7.87
CA ASN A 541 -6.18 2.78 7.35
C ASN A 541 -5.29 1.95 8.28
N VAL A 542 -4.59 2.59 9.21
CA VAL A 542 -3.68 1.96 10.16
C VAL A 542 -4.05 2.36 11.57
N THR A 543 -4.06 1.39 12.46
CA THR A 543 -4.25 1.54 13.90
C THR A 543 -2.92 1.28 14.60
N MET A 544 -2.52 2.20 15.46
CA MET A 544 -1.25 2.19 16.17
C MET A 544 -1.47 2.14 17.66
N LEU A 545 -0.74 1.26 18.34
CA LEU A 545 -0.65 1.25 19.79
C LEU A 545 0.74 1.76 20.18
N HIS A 546 0.82 2.81 21.00
CA HIS A 546 2.09 3.37 21.41
C HIS A 546 2.95 2.33 22.16
N ARG A 547 4.26 2.29 21.90
CA ARG A 547 5.19 1.30 22.51
C ARG A 547 5.09 1.23 24.03
N LEU A 548 5.01 2.38 24.68
CA LEU A 548 4.85 2.44 26.14
C LEU A 548 3.51 1.85 26.59
N GLN A 549 2.43 2.15 25.88
CA GLN A 549 1.11 1.58 26.16
C GLN A 549 1.11 0.05 25.99
N ALA A 550 1.75 -0.45 24.92
CA ALA A 550 1.90 -1.89 24.70
C ALA A 550 2.70 -2.57 25.84
N GLN A 551 3.79 -1.94 26.32
CA GLN A 551 4.57 -2.44 27.44
C GLN A 551 3.73 -2.50 28.74
N VAL A 552 2.97 -1.44 29.02
CA VAL A 552 2.08 -1.39 30.20
C VAL A 552 1.04 -2.51 30.15
N LEU A 553 0.43 -2.74 28.98
CA LEU A 553 -0.55 -3.83 28.81
C LEU A 553 0.09 -5.20 29.00
N ARG A 554 1.26 -5.45 28.40
CA ARG A 554 1.97 -6.73 28.56
C ARG A 554 2.39 -7.00 29.98
N ALA A 555 2.86 -5.98 30.72
CA ALA A 555 3.22 -6.10 32.12
C ALA A 555 2.04 -6.40 33.05
N ASN A 556 0.83 -6.12 32.62
CA ASN A 556 -0.40 -6.26 33.41
C ASN A 556 -1.42 -7.21 32.77
N TRP A 557 -1.00 -8.18 32.01
CA TRP A 557 -1.91 -9.17 31.42
C TRP A 557 -2.69 -9.94 32.46
N GLY A 558 -3.99 -10.14 32.16
CA GLY A 558 -4.91 -10.83 33.03
C GLY A 558 -5.34 -10.06 34.27
N LYS A 559 -4.86 -8.82 34.45
CA LYS A 559 -5.32 -7.94 35.52
C LYS A 559 -6.51 -7.10 35.06
N GLU A 560 -7.49 -6.92 35.96
CA GLU A 560 -8.72 -6.16 35.67
C GLU A 560 -9.43 -6.65 34.38
N LYS A 561 -9.62 -5.78 33.42
CA LYS A 561 -10.27 -6.08 32.12
C LYS A 561 -9.30 -6.29 30.96
N THR A 562 -7.99 -6.29 31.21
CA THR A 562 -7.01 -6.55 30.15
C THR A 562 -7.01 -8.02 29.73
N ALA A 563 -6.52 -8.28 28.52
CA ALA A 563 -6.39 -9.63 27.98
C ALA A 563 -5.43 -10.47 28.83
N THR A 564 -5.69 -11.76 28.95
CA THR A 564 -4.66 -12.71 29.38
C THR A 564 -3.58 -12.85 28.29
N CYS A 565 -2.46 -13.42 28.63
CA CYS A 565 -1.38 -13.72 27.68
C CYS A 565 -1.92 -14.60 26.52
N GLU A 566 -2.69 -15.64 26.84
CA GLU A 566 -3.30 -16.55 25.88
C GLU A 566 -4.30 -15.84 24.96
N GLU A 567 -5.20 -15.04 25.53
CA GLU A 567 -6.17 -14.25 24.75
C GLU A 567 -5.48 -13.25 23.81
N ALA A 568 -4.36 -12.65 24.24
CA ALA A 568 -3.58 -11.74 23.42
C ALA A 568 -2.89 -12.46 22.25
N PHE A 569 -2.38 -13.69 22.50
CA PHE A 569 -1.80 -14.52 21.44
C PHE A 569 -2.84 -14.95 20.41
N ASP A 570 -3.97 -15.49 20.87
CA ASP A 570 -5.05 -15.88 19.98
C ASP A 570 -5.54 -14.71 19.12
N ALA A 571 -5.64 -13.52 19.72
CA ALA A 571 -6.03 -12.33 19.01
C ALA A 571 -4.97 -11.90 17.97
N ALA A 572 -3.68 -11.98 18.29
CA ALA A 572 -2.62 -11.67 17.35
C ALA A 572 -2.61 -12.64 16.16
N VAL A 573 -2.74 -13.95 16.42
CA VAL A 573 -2.84 -14.98 15.38
C VAL A 573 -4.06 -14.75 14.48
N GLU A 574 -5.20 -14.43 15.07
CA GLU A 574 -6.42 -14.13 14.33
C GLU A 574 -6.26 -12.87 13.45
N ILE A 575 -5.65 -11.81 13.98
CA ILE A 575 -5.39 -10.56 13.22
C ILE A 575 -4.48 -10.85 12.02
N LEU A 576 -3.40 -11.60 12.19
CA LEU A 576 -2.49 -11.99 11.10
C LEU A 576 -3.20 -12.81 10.01
N GLY A 577 -4.13 -13.69 10.41
CA GLY A 577 -4.91 -14.51 9.48
C GLY A 577 -5.86 -13.72 8.57
N ARG A 578 -6.04 -12.43 8.81
CA ARG A 578 -6.95 -11.57 8.04
C ARG A 578 -6.30 -10.86 6.85
N THR A 579 -5.08 -11.21 6.49
CA THR A 579 -4.45 -10.72 5.26
C THR A 579 -5.28 -11.11 4.03
N LYS A 580 -5.46 -10.16 3.10
CA LYS A 580 -6.33 -10.31 1.93
C LYS A 580 -5.56 -10.53 0.62
N TYR A 581 -4.29 -10.85 0.65
CA TYR A 581 -3.46 -10.99 -0.53
C TYR A 581 -4.10 -11.86 -1.63
N GLU A 582 -4.60 -13.04 -1.26
CA GLU A 582 -5.23 -14.00 -2.20
C GLU A 582 -6.56 -13.53 -2.76
N GLN A 583 -7.24 -12.61 -2.08
CA GLN A 583 -8.53 -12.03 -2.47
C GLN A 583 -8.36 -10.83 -3.41
N LEU A 584 -7.14 -10.28 -3.51
CA LEU A 584 -6.85 -9.15 -4.38
C LEU A 584 -6.61 -9.63 -5.81
N PRO A 585 -7.11 -8.89 -6.83
CA PRO A 585 -6.85 -9.21 -8.23
C PRO A 585 -5.34 -9.27 -8.53
N SER A 586 -4.93 -10.13 -9.47
CA SER A 586 -3.52 -10.30 -9.85
C SER A 586 -2.87 -9.01 -10.35
N ASN A 587 -3.62 -8.15 -10.99
CA ASN A 587 -3.18 -6.83 -11.48
C ASN A 587 -3.15 -5.73 -10.41
N ALA A 588 -3.62 -5.99 -9.17
CA ALA A 588 -3.56 -5.05 -8.07
C ALA A 588 -2.20 -5.12 -7.33
N THR A 589 -1.10 -4.96 -8.05
CA THR A 589 0.26 -5.17 -7.57
C THR A 589 0.60 -4.32 -6.34
N ASP A 590 0.28 -3.03 -6.34
CA ASP A 590 0.54 -2.13 -5.22
C ASP A 590 -0.22 -2.52 -3.95
N ALA A 591 -1.50 -2.89 -4.10
CA ALA A 591 -2.30 -3.34 -2.96
C ALA A 591 -1.77 -4.68 -2.39
N ARG A 592 -1.33 -5.59 -3.26
CA ARG A 592 -0.70 -6.85 -2.86
C ARG A 592 0.62 -6.63 -2.14
N ARG A 593 1.48 -5.74 -2.64
CA ARG A 593 2.74 -5.35 -1.96
C ARG A 593 2.47 -4.78 -0.57
N CYS A 594 1.48 -3.90 -0.44
CA CYS A 594 1.09 -3.38 0.88
C CYS A 594 0.67 -4.49 1.85
N GLU A 595 -0.12 -5.49 1.39
CA GLU A 595 -0.54 -6.62 2.24
C GLU A 595 0.67 -7.48 2.67
N VAL A 596 1.59 -7.76 1.77
CA VAL A 596 2.79 -8.56 2.07
C VAL A 596 3.69 -7.83 3.06
N ARG A 597 4.00 -6.56 2.81
CA ARG A 597 4.80 -5.74 3.71
C ARG A 597 4.16 -5.61 5.09
N ASP A 598 2.84 -5.36 5.14
CA ASP A 598 2.12 -5.31 6.42
C ASP A 598 2.26 -6.64 7.17
N LEU A 599 2.16 -7.79 6.49
CA LEU A 599 2.32 -9.11 7.11
C LEU A 599 3.75 -9.33 7.62
N ILE A 600 4.75 -9.04 6.82
CA ILE A 600 6.18 -9.17 7.19
C ILE A 600 6.50 -8.27 8.38
N THR A 601 6.04 -7.01 8.36
CA THR A 601 6.21 -6.07 9.47
C THR A 601 5.63 -6.63 10.77
N GLN A 602 4.47 -7.28 10.73
CA GLN A 602 3.88 -7.87 11.93
C GLN A 602 4.66 -9.09 12.41
N LEU A 603 5.08 -9.98 11.51
CA LEU A 603 5.86 -11.18 11.86
C LEU A 603 7.21 -10.81 12.49
N ASN A 604 7.90 -9.83 11.95
CA ASN A 604 9.15 -9.34 12.53
C ASN A 604 8.94 -8.67 13.88
N ALA A 605 7.86 -7.90 14.05
CA ALA A 605 7.54 -7.31 15.34
C ALA A 605 7.29 -8.36 16.42
N ILE A 606 6.70 -9.48 16.06
CA ILE A 606 6.53 -10.62 16.98
C ILE A 606 7.89 -11.28 17.28
N ALA A 607 8.74 -11.45 16.28
CA ALA A 607 9.99 -12.18 16.42
C ALA A 607 10.98 -11.54 17.40
N ILE A 608 10.96 -10.22 17.51
CA ILE A 608 11.88 -9.47 18.40
C ILE A 608 11.38 -9.34 19.85
N GLN A 609 10.24 -9.93 20.21
CA GLN A 609 9.65 -9.79 21.55
C GLN A 609 9.99 -10.99 22.45
N ASP A 610 9.93 -10.78 23.76
CA ASP A 610 10.18 -11.82 24.76
C ASP A 610 9.24 -13.04 24.65
N TYR A 611 8.10 -12.87 23.98
CA TYR A 611 7.10 -13.90 23.77
C TYR A 611 7.18 -14.57 22.38
N SER A 612 8.20 -14.26 21.60
CA SER A 612 8.38 -14.79 20.23
C SER A 612 8.32 -16.31 20.18
N ARG A 613 8.98 -17.00 21.13
CA ARG A 613 9.01 -18.46 21.21
C ARG A 613 7.59 -19.05 21.24
N LEU A 614 6.73 -18.59 22.14
CA LEU A 614 5.36 -19.08 22.28
C LEU A 614 4.52 -18.87 21.02
N LEU A 615 4.70 -17.74 20.34
CA LEU A 615 3.97 -17.44 19.10
C LEU A 615 4.45 -18.29 17.94
N PHE A 616 5.75 -18.52 17.79
CA PHE A 616 6.30 -19.36 16.74
C PHE A 616 6.20 -20.88 17.01
N GLU A 617 5.84 -21.30 18.25
CA GLU A 617 5.36 -22.67 18.55
C GLU A 617 4.01 -22.93 17.84
N CYS A 618 3.20 -21.91 17.57
CA CYS A 618 1.93 -22.02 16.86
C CYS A 618 2.14 -22.31 15.38
N GLU A 619 1.53 -23.37 14.88
CA GLU A 619 1.64 -23.78 13.46
C GLU A 619 1.06 -22.73 12.52
N GLN A 620 -0.03 -22.04 12.92
CA GLN A 620 -0.63 -20.99 12.11
C GLN A 620 0.34 -19.84 11.89
N VAL A 621 1.10 -19.41 12.90
CA VAL A 621 2.09 -18.33 12.75
C VAL A 621 3.19 -18.73 11.76
N ARG A 622 3.69 -19.97 11.84
CA ARG A 622 4.65 -20.51 10.87
C ARG A 622 4.06 -20.62 9.46
N SER A 623 2.78 -20.96 9.33
CA SER A 623 2.07 -20.92 8.06
C SER A 623 2.02 -19.51 7.47
N TYR A 624 1.77 -18.48 8.30
CA TYR A 624 1.81 -17.09 7.84
C TYR A 624 3.22 -16.68 7.42
N LEU A 625 4.26 -17.12 8.11
CA LEU A 625 5.65 -16.89 7.72
C LEU A 625 5.96 -17.48 6.34
N ASN A 626 5.58 -18.75 6.09
CA ASN A 626 5.74 -19.39 4.79
C ASN A 626 4.94 -18.67 3.69
N ARG A 627 3.73 -18.19 4.00
CA ARG A 627 2.93 -17.41 3.07
C ARG A 627 3.57 -16.06 2.77
N ALA A 628 4.18 -15.41 3.76
CA ALA A 628 4.89 -14.15 3.55
C ALA A 628 6.04 -14.30 2.56
N PHE A 629 6.87 -15.35 2.68
CA PHE A 629 7.92 -15.67 1.70
C PHE A 629 7.35 -15.89 0.30
N LYS A 630 6.32 -16.73 0.18
CA LYS A 630 5.68 -17.02 -1.11
C LYS A 630 5.10 -15.76 -1.77
N TYR A 631 4.47 -14.89 -0.98
CA TYR A 631 3.86 -13.68 -1.49
C TYR A 631 4.91 -12.64 -1.90
N ALA A 632 5.98 -12.51 -1.13
CA ALA A 632 7.10 -11.66 -1.46
C ALA A 632 7.80 -12.10 -2.76
N ASP A 633 8.05 -13.39 -2.92
CA ASP A 633 8.63 -13.97 -4.13
C ASP A 633 7.75 -13.68 -5.36
N ASN A 634 6.45 -13.94 -5.29
CA ASN A 634 5.49 -13.64 -6.37
C ASN A 634 5.46 -12.18 -6.82
N LEU A 635 5.87 -11.26 -5.97
CA LEU A 635 5.89 -9.82 -6.23
C LEU A 635 7.29 -9.28 -6.54
N GLY A 636 8.32 -10.12 -6.42
CA GLY A 636 9.71 -9.70 -6.49
C GLY A 636 10.11 -8.75 -5.34
N SER A 637 9.42 -8.84 -4.20
CA SER A 637 9.69 -8.05 -2.99
C SER A 637 10.82 -8.69 -2.17
N VAL A 638 12.03 -8.61 -2.69
CA VAL A 638 13.17 -9.40 -2.22
C VAL A 638 13.68 -8.93 -0.87
N TYR A 639 13.76 -7.63 -0.64
CA TYR A 639 14.27 -7.07 0.63
C TYR A 639 13.31 -7.35 1.78
N GLU A 640 12.00 -7.25 1.55
CA GLU A 640 11.02 -7.61 2.55
C GLU A 640 11.10 -9.09 2.94
N ALA A 641 11.38 -9.97 1.97
CA ALA A 641 11.55 -11.40 2.25
C ALA A 641 12.79 -11.67 3.12
N VAL A 642 13.89 -10.96 2.89
CA VAL A 642 15.13 -11.10 3.68
C VAL A 642 14.95 -10.62 5.12
N GLU A 643 14.10 -9.64 5.39
CA GLU A 643 13.79 -9.20 6.75
C GLU A 643 13.27 -10.30 7.68
N LEU A 644 12.73 -11.39 7.11
CA LEU A 644 12.19 -12.50 7.89
C LEU A 644 13.26 -13.40 8.53
N ASP A 645 14.54 -13.12 8.34
CA ASP A 645 15.66 -13.88 8.93
C ASP A 645 15.56 -13.96 10.45
N VAL A 646 15.16 -12.87 11.12
CA VAL A 646 14.94 -12.85 12.58
C VAL A 646 13.82 -13.82 12.99
N ALA A 647 12.71 -13.83 12.23
CA ALA A 647 11.59 -14.74 12.48
C ALA A 647 11.99 -16.20 12.26
N VAL A 648 12.81 -16.47 11.24
CA VAL A 648 13.35 -17.80 10.95
C VAL A 648 14.26 -18.29 12.07
N ALA A 649 15.15 -17.41 12.58
CA ALA A 649 16.02 -17.75 13.72
C ALA A 649 15.21 -18.14 14.97
N VAL A 650 14.09 -17.48 15.23
CA VAL A 650 13.17 -17.87 16.33
C VAL A 650 12.55 -19.24 16.08
N VAL A 651 12.14 -19.54 14.84
CA VAL A 651 11.60 -20.87 14.51
C VAL A 651 12.65 -21.97 14.73
N GLU A 652 13.90 -21.72 14.36
CA GLU A 652 15.01 -22.65 14.57
C GLU A 652 15.29 -22.88 16.07
N ASP A 653 15.26 -21.81 16.88
CA ASP A 653 15.43 -21.90 18.33
C ASP A 653 14.28 -22.65 19.03
N VAL A 654 13.08 -22.53 18.51
CA VAL A 654 11.86 -23.16 19.09
C VAL A 654 11.75 -24.62 18.73
N LEU A 655 11.91 -24.96 17.45
CA LEU A 655 11.66 -26.31 16.93
C LEU A 655 12.93 -27.17 16.84
N GLY A 656 14.09 -26.53 16.80
CA GLY A 656 15.38 -27.17 16.50
C GLY A 656 15.71 -27.18 15.00
N ALA A 657 17.02 -27.24 14.68
CA ALA A 657 17.55 -27.12 13.32
C ALA A 657 17.05 -28.19 12.34
N ASP A 658 16.86 -29.42 12.82
CA ASP A 658 16.48 -30.58 11.99
C ASP A 658 14.97 -30.78 11.89
N HIS A 659 14.15 -29.91 12.49
CA HIS A 659 12.71 -30.04 12.45
C HIS A 659 12.18 -29.71 11.02
N PRO A 660 11.24 -30.49 10.44
CA PRO A 660 10.74 -30.23 9.09
C PRO A 660 10.23 -28.79 8.87
N GLY A 661 9.54 -28.23 9.87
CA GLY A 661 9.07 -26.84 9.81
C GLY A 661 10.21 -25.82 9.77
N THR A 662 11.32 -26.07 10.46
CA THR A 662 12.53 -25.25 10.41
C THR A 662 13.19 -25.35 9.03
N LEU A 663 13.36 -26.55 8.52
CA LEU A 663 13.96 -26.79 7.21
C LEU A 663 13.16 -26.10 6.09
N THR A 664 11.83 -26.09 6.19
CA THR A 664 10.95 -25.37 5.24
C THR A 664 11.20 -23.87 5.26
N VAL A 665 11.22 -23.22 6.43
CA VAL A 665 11.42 -21.76 6.50
C VAL A 665 12.86 -21.36 6.15
N LEU A 666 13.87 -22.18 6.49
CA LEU A 666 15.26 -21.98 6.09
C LEU A 666 15.41 -22.07 4.56
N ASN A 667 14.75 -23.03 3.91
CA ASN A 667 14.74 -23.12 2.46
C ASN A 667 14.11 -21.88 1.80
N ASN A 668 13.00 -21.37 2.35
CA ASN A 668 12.36 -20.18 1.85
C ASN A 668 13.25 -18.93 2.04
N LEU A 669 13.95 -18.81 3.17
CA LEU A 669 14.92 -17.75 3.39
C LEU A 669 16.11 -17.85 2.42
N ALA A 670 16.61 -19.07 2.15
CA ALA A 670 17.66 -19.28 1.17
C ALA A 670 17.24 -18.83 -0.24
N VAL A 671 16.00 -19.09 -0.65
CA VAL A 671 15.42 -18.58 -1.90
C VAL A 671 15.38 -17.05 -1.88
N ALA A 672 14.98 -16.43 -0.77
CA ALA A 672 14.99 -14.98 -0.63
C ALA A 672 16.41 -14.39 -0.76
N TYR A 673 17.41 -14.98 -0.13
CA TYR A 673 18.82 -14.58 -0.29
C TYR A 673 19.32 -14.76 -1.73
N TYR A 674 18.94 -15.86 -2.38
CA TYR A 674 19.26 -16.07 -3.80
C TYR A 674 18.68 -14.97 -4.68
N SER A 675 17.42 -14.65 -4.50
CA SER A 675 16.73 -13.58 -5.24
C SER A 675 17.32 -12.18 -4.94
N ALA A 676 17.86 -11.98 -3.73
CA ALA A 676 18.58 -10.77 -3.33
C ALA A 676 20.03 -10.70 -3.86
N GLY A 677 20.49 -11.71 -4.61
CA GLY A 677 21.88 -11.79 -5.05
C GLY A 677 22.89 -12.12 -3.94
N ARG A 678 22.42 -12.46 -2.75
CA ARG A 678 23.23 -12.89 -1.59
C ARG A 678 23.57 -14.36 -1.70
N PHE A 679 24.29 -14.72 -2.75
CA PHE A 679 24.53 -16.12 -3.14
C PHE A 679 25.30 -16.93 -2.10
N GLY A 680 26.23 -16.31 -1.35
CA GLY A 680 26.99 -16.97 -0.29
C GLY A 680 26.08 -17.51 0.80
N GLU A 681 25.24 -16.64 1.35
CA GLU A 681 24.26 -16.97 2.40
C GLU A 681 23.21 -17.97 1.90
N ALA A 682 22.78 -17.84 0.64
CA ALA A 682 21.85 -18.80 0.04
C ALA A 682 22.45 -20.21 -0.02
N ILE A 683 23.73 -20.35 -0.43
CA ILE A 683 24.43 -21.63 -0.48
C ILE A 683 24.53 -22.25 0.91
N GLU A 684 24.99 -21.48 1.91
CA GLU A 684 25.14 -21.95 3.29
C GLU A 684 23.81 -22.48 3.84
N LEU A 685 22.72 -21.76 3.63
CA LEU A 685 21.41 -22.20 4.10
C LEU A 685 20.90 -23.45 3.35
N PHE A 686 21.04 -23.51 2.03
CA PHE A 686 20.63 -24.70 1.28
C PHE A 686 21.42 -25.94 1.70
N GLU A 687 22.73 -25.81 1.94
CA GLU A 687 23.57 -26.90 2.44
C GLU A 687 23.15 -27.35 3.85
N GLN A 688 22.81 -26.40 4.73
CA GLN A 688 22.26 -26.68 6.07
C GLN A 688 20.93 -27.44 5.95
N VAL A 689 20.00 -26.96 5.12
CA VAL A 689 18.70 -27.61 4.88
C VAL A 689 18.88 -29.01 4.36
N LEU A 690 19.78 -29.23 3.39
CA LEU A 690 20.07 -30.56 2.84
C LEU A 690 20.64 -31.50 3.89
N ALA A 691 21.51 -31.02 4.77
CA ALA A 691 22.05 -31.81 5.86
C ALA A 691 20.94 -32.34 6.78
N GLY A 692 19.97 -31.49 7.15
CA GLY A 692 18.81 -31.88 7.95
C GLY A 692 17.83 -32.80 7.19
N GLN A 693 17.55 -32.50 5.92
CA GLN A 693 16.63 -33.30 5.08
C GLN A 693 17.14 -34.72 4.75
N ARG A 694 18.45 -34.97 4.81
CA ARG A 694 19.02 -36.33 4.61
C ARG A 694 18.42 -37.38 5.55
N VAL A 695 17.93 -36.94 6.69
CA VAL A 695 17.24 -37.79 7.67
C VAL A 695 15.85 -38.23 7.14
N LEU A 696 15.23 -37.42 6.25
CA LEU A 696 13.90 -37.65 5.71
C LEU A 696 13.89 -38.68 4.55
N GLY A 697 15.03 -38.94 3.94
CA GLY A 697 15.19 -39.87 2.79
C GLY A 697 15.43 -39.13 1.48
N ALA A 698 16.15 -39.79 0.57
CA ALA A 698 16.57 -39.24 -0.73
C ALA A 698 15.39 -38.93 -1.68
N ASP A 699 14.27 -39.60 -1.49
CA ASP A 699 13.07 -39.52 -2.34
C ASP A 699 12.10 -38.42 -1.90
N HIS A 700 12.44 -37.69 -0.85
CA HIS A 700 11.55 -36.67 -0.34
C HIS A 700 11.54 -35.44 -1.27
N LEU A 701 10.36 -35.02 -1.74
CA LEU A 701 10.20 -33.95 -2.73
C LEU A 701 10.83 -32.62 -2.27
N ASP A 702 10.79 -32.34 -0.98
CA ASP A 702 11.38 -31.10 -0.43
C ASP A 702 12.90 -31.11 -0.58
N MET A 703 13.56 -32.25 -0.44
CA MET A 703 15.00 -32.38 -0.65
C MET A 703 15.36 -32.18 -2.13
N LEU A 704 14.56 -32.74 -3.06
CA LEU A 704 14.75 -32.50 -4.49
C LEU A 704 14.54 -31.02 -4.89
N ASN A 705 13.59 -30.37 -4.26
CA ASN A 705 13.39 -28.91 -4.45
C ASN A 705 14.59 -28.11 -3.94
N THR A 706 15.13 -28.47 -2.78
CA THR A 706 16.31 -27.81 -2.20
C THR A 706 17.54 -28.02 -3.08
N LEU A 707 17.78 -29.24 -3.57
CA LEU A 707 18.88 -29.55 -4.51
C LEU A 707 18.75 -28.76 -5.82
N ASN A 708 17.54 -28.67 -6.36
CA ASN A 708 17.28 -27.90 -7.58
C ASN A 708 17.57 -26.39 -7.37
N ASN A 709 17.16 -25.86 -6.23
CA ASN A 709 17.41 -24.45 -5.90
C ASN A 709 18.91 -24.19 -5.71
N LEU A 710 19.63 -25.05 -5.00
CA LEU A 710 21.08 -24.96 -4.82
C LEU A 710 21.81 -25.03 -6.17
N ALA A 711 21.39 -25.93 -7.07
CA ALA A 711 21.93 -26.01 -8.43
C ALA A 711 21.70 -24.68 -9.19
N GLY A 712 20.54 -24.03 -9.00
CA GLY A 712 20.23 -22.72 -9.54
C GLY A 712 21.20 -21.65 -9.04
N VAL A 713 21.54 -21.66 -7.75
CA VAL A 713 22.52 -20.74 -7.15
C VAL A 713 23.92 -21.01 -7.71
N TYR A 714 24.36 -22.27 -7.77
CA TYR A 714 25.66 -22.62 -8.35
C TYR A 714 25.79 -22.19 -9.81
N LYS A 715 24.73 -22.35 -10.60
CA LYS A 715 24.67 -21.83 -11.96
C LYS A 715 24.87 -20.30 -12.00
N SER A 716 24.23 -19.58 -11.09
CA SER A 716 24.28 -18.10 -11.05
C SER A 716 25.66 -17.54 -10.64
N VAL A 717 26.40 -18.28 -9.80
CA VAL A 717 27.80 -17.92 -9.42
C VAL A 717 28.85 -18.52 -10.36
N GLY A 718 28.44 -19.17 -11.47
CA GLY A 718 29.34 -19.72 -12.47
C GLY A 718 29.95 -21.10 -12.12
N ARG A 719 29.48 -21.76 -11.05
CA ARG A 719 29.86 -23.13 -10.67
C ARG A 719 29.08 -24.16 -11.50
N PHE A 720 29.19 -24.05 -12.83
CA PHE A 720 28.34 -24.82 -13.77
C PHE A 720 28.50 -26.33 -13.67
N GLY A 721 29.69 -26.84 -13.38
CA GLY A 721 29.92 -28.28 -13.23
C GLY A 721 29.08 -28.85 -12.10
N GLU A 722 29.14 -28.24 -10.92
CA GLU A 722 28.39 -28.65 -9.74
C GLU A 722 26.88 -28.46 -9.94
N ALA A 723 26.47 -27.39 -10.63
CA ALA A 723 25.06 -27.18 -10.97
C ALA A 723 24.52 -28.33 -11.87
N ILE A 724 25.28 -28.74 -12.87
CA ILE A 724 24.92 -29.83 -13.79
C ILE A 724 24.76 -31.13 -13.01
N GLU A 725 25.74 -31.52 -12.20
CA GLU A 725 25.68 -32.75 -11.38
C GLU A 725 24.42 -32.79 -10.51
N LEU A 726 24.08 -31.68 -9.87
CA LEU A 726 22.89 -31.60 -9.04
C LEU A 726 21.58 -31.64 -9.87
N PHE A 727 21.52 -30.96 -11.02
CA PHE A 727 20.33 -31.01 -11.88
C PHE A 727 20.12 -32.42 -12.44
N GLU A 728 21.18 -33.11 -12.90
CA GLU A 728 21.12 -34.49 -13.39
C GLU A 728 20.61 -35.43 -12.27
N GLN A 729 21.16 -35.29 -11.05
CA GLN A 729 20.70 -36.06 -9.89
C GLN A 729 19.22 -35.78 -9.58
N VAL A 730 18.80 -34.54 -9.58
CA VAL A 730 17.39 -34.15 -9.30
C VAL A 730 16.47 -34.72 -10.38
N LEU A 731 16.89 -34.72 -11.64
CA LEU A 731 16.08 -35.22 -12.74
C LEU A 731 15.85 -36.73 -12.61
N ASP A 732 16.89 -37.49 -12.35
CA ASP A 732 16.79 -38.96 -12.20
C ASP A 732 15.82 -39.32 -11.07
N GLU A 733 15.90 -38.62 -9.93
CA GLU A 733 15.03 -38.89 -8.79
C GLU A 733 13.59 -38.38 -9.01
N ARG A 734 13.43 -37.21 -9.61
CA ARG A 734 12.08 -36.67 -9.92
C ARG A 734 11.35 -37.49 -10.93
N GLU A 735 12.02 -38.00 -11.97
CA GLU A 735 11.42 -38.90 -12.97
C GLU A 735 10.86 -40.15 -12.31
N ARG A 736 11.61 -40.71 -11.34
CA ARG A 736 11.17 -41.88 -10.57
C ARG A 736 9.96 -41.62 -9.69
N VAL A 737 9.87 -40.42 -9.10
CA VAL A 737 8.84 -40.04 -8.09
C VAL A 737 7.60 -39.42 -8.73
N LEU A 738 7.77 -38.50 -9.69
CA LEU A 738 6.70 -37.66 -10.25
C LEU A 738 6.27 -38.08 -11.67
N GLY A 739 7.15 -38.80 -12.38
CA GLY A 739 6.98 -39.10 -13.80
C GLY A 739 7.49 -37.99 -14.72
N ALA A 740 7.72 -38.33 -15.99
CA ALA A 740 8.42 -37.49 -16.96
C ALA A 740 7.69 -36.15 -17.31
N ASP A 741 6.36 -36.17 -17.24
CA ASP A 741 5.50 -35.04 -17.68
C ASP A 741 5.21 -34.00 -16.57
N HIS A 742 5.78 -34.15 -15.39
CA HIS A 742 5.50 -33.24 -14.29
C HIS A 742 6.16 -31.88 -14.54
N LEU A 743 5.47 -30.76 -14.20
CA LEU A 743 5.96 -29.38 -14.43
C LEU A 743 7.34 -29.13 -13.79
N ASP A 744 7.59 -29.71 -12.60
CA ASP A 744 8.88 -29.54 -11.93
C ASP A 744 10.01 -30.23 -12.68
N MET A 745 9.73 -31.33 -13.41
CA MET A 745 10.68 -31.94 -14.33
C MET A 745 11.06 -31.00 -15.47
N LEU A 746 10.04 -30.37 -16.08
CA LEU A 746 10.26 -29.44 -17.20
C LEU A 746 11.09 -28.23 -16.78
N ASN A 747 10.86 -27.69 -15.56
CA ASN A 747 11.64 -26.59 -15.01
C ASN A 747 13.10 -26.99 -14.74
N THR A 748 13.33 -28.19 -14.23
CA THR A 748 14.69 -28.72 -13.99
C THR A 748 15.42 -28.94 -15.30
N ARG A 749 14.76 -29.59 -16.31
CA ARG A 749 15.33 -29.80 -17.66
C ARG A 749 15.70 -28.47 -18.34
N ASP A 750 14.84 -27.46 -18.28
CA ASP A 750 15.13 -26.11 -18.82
C ASP A 750 16.37 -25.50 -18.15
N SER A 751 16.46 -25.61 -16.82
CA SER A 751 17.60 -25.09 -16.05
C SER A 751 18.90 -25.84 -16.37
N LEU A 752 18.84 -27.16 -16.55
CA LEU A 752 19.97 -27.98 -16.97
C LEU A 752 20.42 -27.62 -18.39
N ALA A 753 19.47 -27.44 -19.31
CA ALA A 753 19.79 -26.99 -20.68
C ALA A 753 20.52 -25.66 -20.72
N VAL A 754 20.09 -24.67 -19.86
CA VAL A 754 20.80 -23.41 -19.70
C VAL A 754 22.20 -23.62 -19.13
N ALA A 755 22.39 -24.56 -18.20
CA ALA A 755 23.70 -24.86 -17.64
C ALA A 755 24.61 -25.54 -18.71
N TYR A 756 24.11 -26.49 -19.49
CA TYR A 756 24.83 -27.07 -20.62
C TYR A 756 25.25 -26.05 -21.65
N LYS A 757 24.36 -25.14 -22.02
CA LYS A 757 24.68 -24.00 -22.89
C LYS A 757 25.85 -23.17 -22.35
N SER A 758 25.86 -22.91 -21.03
CA SER A 758 26.90 -22.10 -20.38
C SER A 758 28.28 -22.73 -20.36
N VAL A 759 28.37 -24.06 -20.41
CA VAL A 759 29.65 -24.80 -20.50
C VAL A 759 30.00 -25.22 -21.95
N GLY A 760 29.21 -24.79 -22.93
CA GLY A 760 29.47 -25.11 -24.34
C GLY A 760 28.97 -26.46 -24.82
N ARG A 761 28.20 -27.19 -24.02
CA ARG A 761 27.53 -28.47 -24.42
C ARG A 761 26.25 -28.15 -25.21
N PHE A 762 26.41 -27.43 -26.32
CA PHE A 762 25.28 -26.87 -27.05
C PHE A 762 24.34 -27.87 -27.67
N GLY A 763 24.87 -29.00 -28.17
CA GLY A 763 24.05 -30.08 -28.75
C GLY A 763 23.05 -30.61 -27.75
N GLU A 764 23.52 -30.98 -26.56
CA GLU A 764 22.70 -31.48 -25.47
C GLU A 764 21.72 -30.42 -24.95
N ALA A 765 22.14 -29.16 -24.91
CA ALA A 765 21.26 -28.06 -24.54
C ALA A 765 20.07 -27.89 -25.51
N ILE A 766 20.36 -27.99 -26.84
CA ILE A 766 19.32 -27.86 -27.89
C ILE A 766 18.32 -29.04 -27.78
N GLU A 767 18.83 -30.27 -27.74
CA GLU A 767 17.96 -31.46 -27.62
C GLU A 767 17.03 -31.36 -26.39
N LEU A 768 17.56 -30.89 -25.28
CA LEU A 768 16.80 -30.79 -24.04
C LEU A 768 15.78 -29.63 -24.12
N PHE A 769 16.13 -28.48 -24.71
CA PHE A 769 15.18 -27.38 -24.92
C PHE A 769 14.06 -27.78 -25.89
N GLU A 770 14.36 -28.53 -26.97
CA GLU A 770 13.34 -29.00 -27.92
C GLU A 770 12.35 -29.93 -27.21
N GLN A 771 12.82 -30.88 -26.40
CA GLN A 771 11.97 -31.76 -25.61
C GLN A 771 11.09 -30.96 -24.61
N VAL A 772 11.67 -30.02 -23.87
CA VAL A 772 10.94 -29.22 -22.91
C VAL A 772 9.89 -28.35 -23.61
N LEU A 773 10.22 -27.81 -24.78
CA LEU A 773 9.33 -26.99 -25.57
C LEU A 773 8.08 -27.74 -26.01
N ASP A 774 8.27 -28.92 -26.62
CA ASP A 774 7.17 -29.76 -27.05
C ASP A 774 6.23 -30.14 -25.91
N GLU A 775 6.79 -30.45 -24.73
CA GLU A 775 6.00 -30.80 -23.55
C GLU A 775 5.30 -29.57 -22.93
N ARG A 776 5.98 -28.40 -22.83
CA ARG A 776 5.37 -27.17 -22.32
C ARG A 776 4.24 -26.68 -23.24
N GLU A 777 4.40 -26.78 -24.55
CA GLU A 777 3.33 -26.42 -25.50
C GLU A 777 2.10 -27.32 -25.33
N ARG A 778 2.32 -28.61 -25.08
CA ARG A 778 1.24 -29.57 -24.82
C ARG A 778 0.53 -29.35 -23.50
N VAL A 779 1.25 -29.03 -22.43
CA VAL A 779 0.72 -28.93 -21.05
C VAL A 779 0.24 -27.54 -20.71
N LEU A 780 1.01 -26.51 -21.06
CA LEU A 780 0.76 -25.10 -20.70
C LEU A 780 0.18 -24.28 -21.86
N GLY A 781 0.41 -24.75 -23.10
CA GLY A 781 0.09 -23.99 -24.30
C GLY A 781 1.23 -23.09 -24.78
N ALA A 782 1.18 -22.71 -26.06
CA ALA A 782 2.21 -21.89 -26.72
C ALA A 782 2.36 -20.49 -26.14
N ASP A 783 1.29 -19.95 -25.57
CA ASP A 783 1.21 -18.57 -25.03
C ASP A 783 1.65 -18.47 -23.56
N HIS A 784 1.98 -19.59 -22.91
CA HIS A 784 2.40 -19.53 -21.51
C HIS A 784 3.78 -18.88 -21.37
N PRO A 785 4.01 -17.99 -20.37
CA PRO A 785 5.29 -17.32 -20.17
C PRO A 785 6.50 -18.28 -20.14
N ASP A 786 6.37 -19.45 -19.50
CA ASP A 786 7.45 -20.44 -19.44
C ASP A 786 7.72 -21.07 -20.82
N THR A 787 6.70 -21.28 -21.63
CA THR A 787 6.85 -21.75 -23.01
C THR A 787 7.58 -20.71 -23.85
N LEU A 788 7.19 -19.45 -23.75
CA LEU A 788 7.88 -18.34 -24.42
C LEU A 788 9.35 -18.24 -23.98
N ASN A 789 9.64 -18.47 -22.69
CA ASN A 789 11.01 -18.48 -22.16
C ASN A 789 11.86 -19.61 -22.75
N THR A 790 11.30 -20.84 -22.85
CA THR A 790 12.01 -21.96 -23.48
C THR A 790 12.31 -21.69 -24.96
N ARG A 791 11.36 -21.13 -25.72
CA ARG A 791 11.56 -20.74 -27.13
C ARG A 791 12.72 -19.72 -27.27
N ASN A 792 12.79 -18.71 -26.38
CA ASN A 792 13.90 -17.76 -26.39
C ASN A 792 15.24 -18.43 -26.02
N ASN A 793 15.25 -19.33 -25.05
CA ASN A 793 16.46 -20.05 -24.65
C ASN A 793 16.98 -20.96 -25.77
N LEU A 794 16.09 -21.66 -26.48
CA LEU A 794 16.39 -22.49 -27.63
C LEU A 794 16.97 -21.64 -28.79
N ALA A 795 16.33 -20.53 -29.14
CA ALA A 795 16.86 -19.61 -30.13
C ALA A 795 18.25 -19.08 -29.75
N GLY A 796 18.46 -18.76 -28.44
CA GLY A 796 19.77 -18.41 -27.90
C GLY A 796 20.79 -19.56 -27.96
N ALA A 797 20.37 -20.81 -27.89
CA ALA A 797 21.26 -21.97 -28.06
C ALA A 797 21.64 -22.12 -29.55
N TYR A 798 20.72 -22.00 -30.50
CA TYR A 798 21.01 -21.97 -31.94
C TYR A 798 22.00 -20.86 -32.30
N TYR A 799 21.78 -19.68 -31.72
CA TYR A 799 22.71 -18.55 -31.90
C TYR A 799 24.13 -18.90 -31.41
N SER A 800 24.24 -19.53 -30.25
CA SER A 800 25.55 -19.86 -29.63
C SER A 800 26.37 -20.88 -30.41
N VAL A 801 25.72 -21.77 -31.21
CA VAL A 801 26.38 -22.71 -32.11
C VAL A 801 26.62 -22.17 -33.52
N GLY A 802 26.24 -20.88 -33.77
CA GLY A 802 26.39 -20.29 -35.10
C GLY A 802 25.28 -20.62 -36.10
N ARG A 803 24.20 -21.28 -35.67
CA ARG A 803 22.97 -21.54 -36.47
C ARG A 803 22.10 -20.30 -36.51
N PHE A 804 22.71 -19.20 -37.02
CA PHE A 804 22.10 -17.87 -36.92
C PHE A 804 20.77 -17.77 -37.69
N GLY A 805 20.61 -18.48 -38.80
CA GLY A 805 19.34 -18.50 -39.56
C GLY A 805 18.20 -18.99 -38.70
N GLU A 806 18.38 -20.16 -38.10
CA GLU A 806 17.39 -20.78 -37.23
C GLU A 806 17.12 -19.97 -35.96
N ALA A 807 18.14 -19.30 -35.43
CA ALA A 807 17.96 -18.38 -34.31
C ALA A 807 17.09 -17.17 -34.70
N ILE A 808 17.32 -16.60 -35.89
CA ILE A 808 16.52 -15.50 -36.41
C ILE A 808 15.08 -15.94 -36.61
N ASP A 809 14.86 -17.05 -37.33
CA ASP A 809 13.52 -17.56 -37.59
C ASP A 809 12.74 -17.79 -36.26
N ALA A 810 13.41 -18.43 -35.28
CA ALA A 810 12.80 -18.68 -33.98
C ALA A 810 12.45 -17.38 -33.21
N TRP A 811 13.30 -16.34 -33.26
CA TRP A 811 12.97 -15.07 -32.60
C TRP A 811 11.96 -14.23 -33.39
N GLU A 812 11.96 -14.28 -34.74
CA GLU A 812 10.94 -13.64 -35.58
C GLU A 812 9.55 -14.23 -35.33
N GLU A 813 9.45 -15.55 -35.11
CA GLU A 813 8.20 -16.23 -34.72
C GLU A 813 7.79 -15.92 -33.25
N LEU A 814 8.75 -15.82 -32.34
CA LEU A 814 8.49 -15.60 -30.93
C LEU A 814 8.04 -14.14 -30.62
N LEU A 815 8.61 -13.17 -31.31
CA LEU A 815 8.41 -11.74 -30.97
C LEU A 815 6.95 -11.30 -31.04
N PRO A 816 6.15 -11.64 -32.08
CA PRO A 816 4.72 -11.31 -32.11
C PRO A 816 3.93 -11.90 -30.95
N ASP A 817 4.28 -13.13 -30.51
CA ASP A 817 3.64 -13.76 -29.35
C ASP A 817 3.97 -13.04 -28.05
N CYS A 818 5.22 -12.65 -27.86
CA CYS A 818 5.62 -11.85 -26.69
C CYS A 818 4.91 -10.50 -26.67
N GLN A 819 4.79 -9.82 -27.81
CA GLN A 819 4.07 -8.54 -27.92
C GLN A 819 2.58 -8.69 -27.61
N ARG A 820 1.96 -9.77 -28.06
CA ARG A 820 0.54 -10.07 -27.87
C ARG A 820 0.23 -10.46 -26.42
N VAL A 821 1.07 -11.30 -25.79
CA VAL A 821 0.83 -11.90 -24.48
C VAL A 821 1.30 -10.99 -23.35
N LEU A 822 2.51 -10.43 -23.48
CA LEU A 822 3.16 -9.65 -22.42
C LEU A 822 3.05 -8.14 -22.66
N GLY A 823 2.89 -7.74 -23.91
CA GLY A 823 2.91 -6.36 -24.35
C GLY A 823 4.25 -5.95 -24.99
N PRO A 824 4.23 -4.90 -25.87
CA PRO A 824 5.42 -4.44 -26.58
C PRO A 824 6.50 -3.85 -25.66
N ASP A 825 6.07 -3.25 -24.54
CA ASP A 825 6.94 -2.56 -23.57
C ASP A 825 7.43 -3.47 -22.43
N HIS A 826 7.02 -4.73 -22.42
CA HIS A 826 7.43 -5.67 -21.37
C HIS A 826 8.95 -5.93 -21.46
N PRO A 827 9.70 -5.91 -20.32
CA PRO A 827 11.16 -6.09 -20.30
C PRO A 827 11.64 -7.36 -21.03
N TYR A 828 10.86 -8.41 -20.96
CA TYR A 828 11.14 -9.65 -21.68
C TYR A 828 11.01 -9.47 -23.19
N THR A 829 9.96 -8.80 -23.67
CA THR A 829 9.77 -8.48 -25.10
C THR A 829 10.92 -7.64 -25.62
N LEU A 830 11.36 -6.62 -24.84
CA LEU A 830 12.52 -5.81 -25.19
C LEU A 830 13.81 -6.64 -25.26
N THR A 831 13.97 -7.65 -24.39
CA THR A 831 15.09 -8.59 -24.42
C THR A 831 15.08 -9.46 -25.70
N VAL A 832 13.93 -9.99 -26.10
CA VAL A 832 13.77 -10.76 -27.34
C VAL A 832 14.12 -9.90 -28.57
N ARG A 833 13.66 -8.65 -28.62
CA ARG A 833 14.01 -7.69 -29.68
C ARG A 833 15.53 -7.45 -29.77
N ASN A 834 16.19 -7.27 -28.60
CA ASN A 834 17.65 -7.13 -28.57
C ASN A 834 18.37 -8.37 -29.09
N ASN A 835 17.90 -9.57 -28.73
CA ASN A 835 18.50 -10.81 -29.17
C ASN A 835 18.36 -11.01 -30.69
N LEU A 836 17.19 -10.70 -31.24
CA LEU A 836 16.93 -10.73 -32.68
C LEU A 836 17.83 -9.74 -33.42
N ALA A 837 17.96 -8.50 -32.97
CA ALA A 837 18.84 -7.49 -33.57
C ALA A 837 20.30 -7.93 -33.50
N LEU A 838 20.75 -8.59 -32.43
CA LEU A 838 22.06 -9.17 -32.28
C LEU A 838 22.31 -10.30 -33.31
N ALA A 839 21.29 -11.09 -33.57
CA ALA A 839 21.35 -12.15 -34.58
C ALA A 839 21.48 -11.57 -35.99
N TYR A 840 20.73 -10.51 -36.35
CA TYR A 840 20.89 -9.79 -37.61
C TYR A 840 22.31 -9.23 -37.79
N TYR A 841 22.84 -8.63 -36.72
CA TYR A 841 24.23 -8.14 -36.72
C TYR A 841 25.25 -9.26 -37.01
N SER A 842 25.06 -10.45 -36.42
CA SER A 842 25.98 -11.57 -36.53
C SER A 842 26.01 -12.20 -37.92
N VAL A 843 24.91 -12.10 -38.69
CA VAL A 843 24.86 -12.52 -40.12
C VAL A 843 25.20 -11.41 -41.10
N GLY A 844 25.57 -10.22 -40.61
CA GLY A 844 25.96 -9.09 -41.47
C GLY A 844 24.77 -8.26 -42.00
N ARG A 845 23.55 -8.49 -41.53
CA ARG A 845 22.35 -7.66 -41.82
C ARG A 845 22.41 -6.39 -40.97
N PHE A 846 23.48 -5.56 -41.21
CA PHE A 846 23.78 -4.41 -40.34
C PHE A 846 22.70 -3.33 -40.37
N SER A 847 22.07 -3.08 -41.53
CA SER A 847 21.00 -2.08 -41.62
C SER A 847 19.83 -2.45 -40.73
N GLU A 848 19.36 -3.70 -40.84
CA GLU A 848 18.24 -4.19 -40.05
C GLU A 848 18.53 -4.24 -38.55
N ALA A 849 19.77 -4.57 -38.20
CA ALA A 849 20.20 -4.55 -36.81
C ALA A 849 20.20 -3.13 -36.24
N ILE A 850 20.65 -2.15 -37.00
CA ILE A 850 20.68 -0.73 -36.60
C ILE A 850 19.26 -0.21 -36.44
N ASP A 851 18.39 -0.42 -37.44
CA ASP A 851 17.00 0.01 -37.40
C ASP A 851 16.27 -0.57 -36.15
N ALA A 852 16.46 -1.88 -35.91
CA ALA A 852 15.86 -2.56 -34.75
C ALA A 852 16.40 -2.01 -33.41
N TRP A 853 17.72 -1.74 -33.30
CA TRP A 853 18.27 -1.17 -32.08
C TRP A 853 17.96 0.32 -31.89
N GLU A 854 17.79 1.11 -32.96
CA GLU A 854 17.35 2.51 -32.84
C GLU A 854 15.94 2.62 -32.25
N GLU A 855 14.99 1.84 -32.76
CA GLU A 855 13.65 1.77 -32.20
C GLU A 855 13.69 1.24 -30.75
N LEU A 856 14.40 0.14 -30.53
CA LEU A 856 14.49 -0.50 -29.20
C LEU A 856 15.14 0.43 -28.16
N LEU A 857 16.13 1.23 -28.55
CA LEU A 857 16.79 2.15 -27.64
C LEU A 857 15.82 3.20 -27.09
N LEU A 858 14.96 3.75 -27.95
CA LEU A 858 13.93 4.71 -27.53
C LEU A 858 12.96 4.08 -26.53
N ASP A 859 12.50 2.87 -26.82
CA ASP A 859 11.58 2.15 -25.93
C ASP A 859 12.28 1.79 -24.60
N CYS A 860 13.53 1.30 -24.66
CA CYS A 860 14.31 1.01 -23.46
C CYS A 860 14.57 2.27 -22.61
N GLN A 861 14.85 3.40 -23.22
CA GLN A 861 15.04 4.66 -22.49
C GLN A 861 13.75 5.14 -21.84
N GLN A 862 12.62 5.00 -22.53
CA GLN A 862 11.31 5.40 -22.02
C GLN A 862 10.82 4.46 -20.91
N VAL A 863 10.94 3.15 -21.11
CA VAL A 863 10.35 2.12 -20.23
C VAL A 863 11.30 1.75 -19.07
N LEU A 864 12.59 1.56 -19.36
CA LEU A 864 13.58 1.05 -18.41
C LEU A 864 14.48 2.15 -17.81
N GLY A 865 14.56 3.30 -18.49
CA GLY A 865 15.45 4.40 -18.13
C GLY A 865 16.88 4.27 -18.71
N LEU A 866 17.62 5.39 -18.66
CA LEU A 866 18.96 5.51 -19.29
C LEU A 866 20.01 4.61 -18.63
N GLU A 867 19.93 4.39 -17.34
CA GLU A 867 20.93 3.63 -16.57
C GLU A 867 20.70 2.12 -16.59
N HIS A 868 19.58 1.65 -17.12
CA HIS A 868 19.24 0.23 -17.11
C HIS A 868 20.26 -0.60 -17.93
N PRO A 869 20.68 -1.79 -17.44
CA PRO A 869 21.69 -2.62 -18.11
C PRO A 869 21.32 -2.98 -19.55
N LEU A 870 20.03 -3.22 -19.84
CA LEU A 870 19.56 -3.49 -21.20
C LEU A 870 19.71 -2.25 -22.08
N THR A 871 19.31 -1.06 -21.60
CA THR A 871 19.44 0.21 -22.32
C THR A 871 20.90 0.48 -22.70
N LYS A 872 21.82 0.36 -21.74
CA LYS A 872 23.26 0.51 -21.98
C LYS A 872 23.82 -0.55 -22.95
N ARG A 873 23.30 -1.78 -22.87
CA ARG A 873 23.69 -2.87 -23.81
C ARG A 873 23.22 -2.58 -25.21
N VAL A 874 21.97 -2.16 -25.38
CA VAL A 874 21.38 -1.78 -26.67
C VAL A 874 22.18 -0.61 -27.29
N GLU A 875 22.47 0.44 -26.52
CA GLU A 875 23.29 1.58 -26.95
C GLU A 875 24.67 1.15 -27.43
N LYS A 876 25.35 0.32 -26.63
CA LYS A 876 26.66 -0.22 -26.99
C LYS A 876 26.62 -1.06 -28.26
N ASN A 877 25.58 -1.92 -28.41
CA ASN A 877 25.40 -2.76 -29.60
C ASN A 877 25.13 -1.91 -30.84
N LEU A 878 24.28 -0.89 -30.74
CA LEU A 878 23.96 0.06 -31.81
C LEU A 878 25.21 0.79 -32.28
N GLU A 879 26.03 1.32 -31.35
CA GLU A 879 27.29 1.96 -31.70
C GLU A 879 28.26 1.01 -32.45
N ALA A 880 28.36 -0.24 -31.95
CA ALA A 880 29.20 -1.26 -32.58
C ALA A 880 28.71 -1.57 -34.00
N ALA A 881 27.40 -1.67 -34.23
CA ALA A 881 26.82 -1.92 -35.54
C ALA A 881 27.08 -0.75 -36.52
N LYS A 882 26.85 0.49 -36.08
CA LYS A 882 27.14 1.69 -36.87
C LYS A 882 28.62 1.79 -37.27
N ARG A 883 29.55 1.49 -36.38
CA ARG A 883 31.00 1.44 -36.67
C ARG A 883 31.32 0.38 -37.71
N LYS A 884 30.71 -0.81 -37.60
CA LYS A 884 30.96 -1.92 -38.53
C LYS A 884 30.42 -1.65 -39.93
N MET A 885 29.23 -1.06 -40.04
CA MET A 885 28.63 -0.64 -41.32
C MET A 885 29.48 0.40 -42.03
N ASN A 886 29.96 1.44 -41.31
CA ASN A 886 30.84 2.46 -41.86
C ASN A 886 32.19 1.89 -42.36
N GLN A 887 32.74 0.87 -41.70
CA GLN A 887 33.96 0.16 -42.12
C GLN A 887 33.69 -0.68 -43.38
N SER A 888 32.55 -1.31 -43.52
CA SER A 888 32.17 -2.12 -44.66
C SER A 888 31.92 -1.26 -45.91
N THR A 889 31.35 -0.06 -45.79
CA THR A 889 31.17 0.91 -46.89
C THR A 889 32.50 1.51 -47.33
N ALA A 890 33.40 1.86 -46.40
CA ALA A 890 34.72 2.37 -46.69
C ALA A 890 35.70 1.35 -47.36
N SER A 891 35.41 0.06 -47.24
CA SER A 891 36.20 -1.02 -47.85
C SER A 891 35.61 -1.48 -49.20
N SER A 892 34.47 -0.97 -49.62
CA SER A 892 33.81 -1.23 -50.90
C SER A 892 33.94 -0.05 -51.88
N GLU A 893 34.43 1.11 -51.43
CA GLU A 893 34.96 2.21 -52.21
C GLU A 893 36.48 2.01 -52.39
#